data_9296cdc502b5e5f5a61b11b6d28c66d6
#
_entry.id   9296cdc502b5e5f5a61b11b6d28c66d6
#
_cell.length_a   1.000
_cell.length_b   1.000
_cell.length_c   1.000
_cell.angle_alpha   90.00
_cell.angle_beta   90.00
_cell.angle_gamma   90.00
#
_symmetry.space_group_name_H-M   'P 1'
#
loop_
_entity.id
_entity.type
_entity.pdbx_description
1 polymer ?
#
loop_
_entity_poly.entity_id
_entity_poly.type
_entity_poly.pdbx_seq_one_letter_code
_entity_poly.pdbx_strand_id
1 'polypeptide(L)'
;MKHVIIGTAGHVDHGKTLLIKALTGIETDRLAEEKKRGITIELGFAHLDWPDGTQAGIVDVPGHERFIKNMLSGAGGIDLAMLVVAADEGFMPQTVEHLNILTLLGIRDGLIVITKKDMVDAEWLEMVQDEVRERAKGSFLEGKPVLTVSAYTGEGIPELKDALYALVSKAAEKSVRVPFRLPVDRVFSVDGFGTVVTGTLIEGCMKEGDPAELVPSQTETRIRNLQVHGKTVQTAYAGQRVAVNLAGLKKTDVQRGDAVARPGSVRISRMLDVKLTNLRDSGRTITNDMQVHLYHGAAVMLAKVVLLDRDALEPGESGYAQLRMTEPIASKNGDRFVIRFYSPLETIGGGVILDDAPMRHKRNVPAVIEALKIREGGSAGERVEQVLAEYKTALPTAQQLSAKLGIEAEELAAELADLLGAGRIVEPLPGRFIAATALDAVADSCRAVLSGYHAKNPLHAGMKAAELRQKVFKALDQAIADALLGELCREGLIRRAGERYALAEFEVHYTRRQSAIRTKLLAYYSGAGIEPITVDEVAATFQQNERADLKQVLDSVLSGGELVMLTPQICYHSTAYTRACEAAKAHFAENETITLAQMRDLLGTSRKYALAILEYFDKTGITKKEGDFRRLNRGFPPAQA
;
A
#
# COMPACT_ATOMS: atom_id res chain seq x y z
N MET A 1 -5.63 -27.92 -5.01
CA MET A 1 -5.46 -28.80 -3.82
C MET A 1 -5.43 -27.91 -2.60
N LYS A 2 -6.24 -28.24 -1.62
CA LYS A 2 -6.39 -27.50 -0.38
C LYS A 2 -5.34 -27.97 0.62
N HIS A 3 -4.57 -27.05 1.18
CA HIS A 3 -3.55 -27.34 2.19
C HIS A 3 -3.92 -26.63 3.48
N VAL A 4 -4.16 -27.40 4.53
CA VAL A 4 -4.60 -26.93 5.85
C VAL A 4 -3.59 -27.37 6.90
N ILE A 5 -3.30 -26.52 7.87
CA ILE A 5 -2.43 -26.84 9.01
C ILE A 5 -3.27 -26.99 10.27
N ILE A 6 -3.17 -28.14 10.92
CA ILE A 6 -3.74 -28.42 12.24
C ILE A 6 -2.66 -28.24 13.29
N GLY A 7 -2.88 -27.39 14.28
CA GLY A 7 -1.98 -27.23 15.41
C GLY A 7 -2.51 -27.93 16.65
N THR A 8 -1.67 -28.72 17.34
CA THR A 8 -2.02 -29.20 18.68
C THR A 8 -1.82 -28.10 19.72
N ALA A 9 -2.55 -28.14 20.81
CA ALA A 9 -2.41 -27.28 21.97
C ALA A 9 -2.82 -28.05 23.23
N GLY A 10 -2.32 -27.66 24.39
CA GLY A 10 -2.65 -28.33 25.65
C GLY A 10 -1.43 -28.52 26.55
N HIS A 11 -1.66 -28.98 27.77
CA HIS A 11 -0.64 -29.13 28.81
C HIS A 11 0.45 -30.15 28.43
N VAL A 12 1.61 -30.08 29.12
CA VAL A 12 2.62 -31.15 29.07
C VAL A 12 1.96 -32.45 29.57
N ASP A 13 2.40 -33.59 29.07
CA ASP A 13 1.89 -34.95 29.43
C ASP A 13 0.40 -35.25 29.11
N HIS A 14 -0.32 -34.32 28.46
CA HIS A 14 -1.65 -34.57 27.94
C HIS A 14 -1.69 -35.50 26.70
N GLY A 15 -0.55 -36.05 26.29
CA GLY A 15 -0.45 -37.07 25.23
C GLY A 15 -0.55 -36.55 23.82
N LYS A 16 -0.27 -35.25 23.54
CA LYS A 16 -0.30 -34.64 22.20
C LYS A 16 0.51 -35.42 21.16
N THR A 17 1.78 -35.67 21.45
CA THR A 17 2.70 -36.40 20.55
C THR A 17 2.24 -37.84 20.30
N LEU A 18 1.75 -38.55 21.36
CA LEU A 18 1.23 -39.88 21.22
C LEU A 18 -0.06 -39.91 20.40
N LEU A 19 -0.94 -38.92 20.56
CA LEU A 19 -2.15 -38.77 19.78
C LEU A 19 -1.83 -38.58 18.30
N ILE A 20 -0.86 -37.71 17.95
CA ILE A 20 -0.41 -37.51 16.57
C ILE A 20 0.13 -38.80 15.97
N LYS A 21 0.94 -39.54 16.76
CA LYS A 21 1.46 -40.84 16.33
C LYS A 21 0.34 -41.86 16.08
N ALA A 22 -0.68 -41.88 16.92
CA ALA A 22 -1.86 -42.77 16.74
C ALA A 22 -2.66 -42.39 15.48
N LEU A 23 -2.81 -41.09 15.18
CA LEU A 23 -3.53 -40.59 14.01
C LEU A 23 -2.78 -40.81 12.69
N THR A 24 -1.45 -40.61 12.68
CA THR A 24 -0.64 -40.50 11.46
C THR A 24 0.36 -41.63 11.26
N GLY A 25 0.72 -42.34 12.31
CA GLY A 25 1.83 -43.31 12.33
C GLY A 25 3.22 -42.65 12.39
N ILE A 26 3.29 -41.29 12.41
CA ILE A 26 4.56 -40.54 12.38
C ILE A 26 5.00 -40.15 13.79
N GLU A 27 6.24 -40.42 14.13
CA GLU A 27 6.87 -39.97 15.37
C GLU A 27 7.37 -38.55 15.23
N THR A 28 6.85 -37.61 16.05
CA THR A 28 7.20 -36.18 15.95
C THR A 28 8.39 -35.79 16.82
N ASP A 29 8.67 -36.53 17.90
CA ASP A 29 9.83 -36.30 18.77
C ASP A 29 11.12 -36.81 18.11
N ARG A 30 12.01 -35.91 17.76
CA ARG A 30 13.25 -36.20 17.02
C ARG A 30 14.51 -36.09 17.87
N LEU A 31 14.50 -35.25 18.91
CA LEU A 31 15.65 -35.04 19.78
C LEU A 31 15.80 -36.20 20.78
N ALA A 32 17.03 -36.63 20.98
CA ALA A 32 17.33 -37.65 21.99
C ALA A 32 16.88 -37.19 23.38
N GLU A 33 16.91 -35.91 23.64
CA GLU A 33 16.49 -35.29 24.91
C GLU A 33 14.98 -35.36 25.09
N GLU A 34 14.19 -35.14 24.03
CA GLU A 34 12.73 -35.28 24.01
C GLU A 34 12.34 -36.73 24.40
N LYS A 35 12.95 -37.70 23.71
CA LYS A 35 12.70 -39.13 23.96
C LYS A 35 13.10 -39.57 25.35
N LYS A 36 14.18 -39.00 25.91
CA LYS A 36 14.65 -39.33 27.24
C LYS A 36 13.78 -38.71 28.34
N ARG A 37 13.29 -37.50 28.12
CA ARG A 37 12.46 -36.75 29.08
C ARG A 37 10.96 -36.97 28.93
N GLY A 38 10.52 -37.50 27.81
CA GLY A 38 9.08 -37.65 27.45
C GLY A 38 8.37 -36.34 27.16
N ILE A 39 9.12 -35.24 26.92
CA ILE A 39 8.55 -33.92 26.68
C ILE A 39 9.00 -33.37 25.32
N THR A 40 8.07 -32.82 24.56
CA THR A 40 8.36 -32.13 23.30
C THR A 40 9.00 -30.77 23.59
N ILE A 41 10.16 -30.50 23.02
CA ILE A 41 10.96 -29.26 23.18
C ILE A 41 10.82 -28.38 21.96
N GLU A 42 10.98 -28.96 20.77
CA GLU A 42 10.86 -28.29 19.50
C GLU A 42 9.53 -28.64 18.81
N LEU A 43 9.18 -27.86 17.77
CA LEU A 43 8.03 -28.18 16.95
C LEU A 43 8.18 -29.55 16.28
N GLY A 44 7.20 -30.42 16.48
CA GLY A 44 7.06 -31.66 15.73
C GLY A 44 6.20 -31.46 14.47
N PHE A 45 6.39 -32.30 13.46
CA PHE A 45 5.63 -32.19 12.22
C PHE A 45 5.22 -33.55 11.71
N ALA A 46 3.93 -33.67 11.40
CA ALA A 46 3.32 -34.84 10.77
C ALA A 46 2.34 -34.39 9.69
N HIS A 47 1.74 -35.34 9.00
CA HIS A 47 0.69 -35.07 8.01
C HIS A 47 -0.37 -36.17 8.03
N LEU A 48 -1.58 -35.79 7.68
CA LEU A 48 -2.70 -36.69 7.43
C LEU A 48 -3.05 -36.65 5.94
N ASP A 49 -3.20 -37.85 5.36
CA ASP A 49 -3.64 -38.03 4.00
C ASP A 49 -4.98 -38.77 3.99
N TRP A 50 -5.95 -38.29 3.20
CA TRP A 50 -7.23 -38.96 2.99
C TRP A 50 -7.33 -39.55 1.58
N PRO A 51 -8.19 -40.55 1.37
CA PRO A 51 -8.31 -41.29 0.09
C PRO A 51 -8.72 -40.41 -1.10
N ASP A 52 -9.37 -39.28 -0.86
CA ASP A 52 -9.77 -38.31 -1.89
C ASP A 52 -8.63 -37.36 -2.33
N GLY A 53 -7.44 -37.52 -1.76
CA GLY A 53 -6.28 -36.66 -2.02
C GLY A 53 -6.21 -35.40 -1.16
N THR A 54 -7.15 -35.20 -0.23
CA THR A 54 -7.08 -34.13 0.76
C THR A 54 -5.89 -34.39 1.70
N GLN A 55 -5.12 -33.34 2.00
CA GLN A 55 -3.96 -33.40 2.88
C GLN A 55 -4.01 -32.32 3.95
N ALA A 56 -3.65 -32.67 5.18
CA ALA A 56 -3.45 -31.70 6.24
C ALA A 56 -2.09 -31.89 6.92
N GLY A 57 -1.34 -30.79 7.07
CA GLY A 57 -0.16 -30.78 7.91
C GLY A 57 -0.55 -30.74 9.39
N ILE A 58 0.20 -31.41 10.25
CA ILE A 58 0.04 -31.32 11.71
C ILE A 58 1.30 -30.73 12.31
N VAL A 59 1.10 -29.71 13.14
CA VAL A 59 2.16 -29.10 13.95
C VAL A 59 1.97 -29.53 15.41
N ASP A 60 2.91 -30.32 15.92
CA ASP A 60 2.97 -30.69 17.31
C ASP A 60 3.70 -29.61 18.09
N VAL A 61 2.98 -28.91 18.98
CA VAL A 61 3.58 -27.81 19.75
C VAL A 61 3.99 -28.30 21.16
N PRO A 62 5.15 -27.80 21.66
CA PRO A 62 5.56 -28.11 23.04
C PRO A 62 4.51 -27.62 24.05
N GLY A 63 4.22 -28.44 25.08
CA GLY A 63 3.24 -28.12 26.11
C GLY A 63 3.80 -27.25 27.25
N HIS A 64 5.09 -27.28 27.51
CA HIS A 64 5.71 -26.65 28.68
C HIS A 64 5.92 -25.14 28.51
N GLU A 65 5.65 -24.34 29.54
CA GLU A 65 5.74 -22.86 29.54
C GLU A 65 7.11 -22.31 29.06
N ARG A 66 8.21 -23.01 29.34
CA ARG A 66 9.56 -22.62 28.88
C ARG A 66 9.69 -22.62 27.35
N PHE A 67 8.84 -23.37 26.65
CA PHE A 67 8.89 -23.56 25.20
C PHE A 67 7.81 -22.81 24.45
N ILE A 68 7.06 -21.91 25.11
CA ILE A 68 6.05 -21.04 24.45
C ILE A 68 6.64 -20.29 23.25
N LYS A 69 7.91 -19.88 23.33
CA LYS A 69 8.61 -19.29 22.16
C LYS A 69 8.61 -20.23 20.96
N ASN A 70 8.77 -21.53 21.18
CA ASN A 70 8.75 -22.53 20.11
C ASN A 70 7.33 -22.76 19.61
N MET A 71 6.36 -22.82 20.51
CA MET A 71 4.92 -22.89 20.16
C MET A 71 4.53 -21.71 19.25
N LEU A 72 4.80 -20.48 19.65
CA LEU A 72 4.45 -19.27 18.91
C LEU A 72 5.05 -19.26 17.52
N SER A 73 6.29 -19.77 17.35
CA SER A 73 6.92 -19.83 16.03
C SER A 73 6.24 -20.77 15.05
N GLY A 74 5.56 -21.80 15.54
CA GLY A 74 4.78 -22.72 14.70
C GLY A 74 3.32 -22.31 14.53
N ALA A 75 2.80 -21.53 15.46
CA ALA A 75 1.39 -21.21 15.53
C ALA A 75 0.94 -20.21 14.45
N GLY A 76 1.84 -19.40 13.90
CA GLY A 76 1.52 -18.39 12.87
C GLY A 76 1.01 -18.95 11.54
N GLY A 77 1.10 -20.27 11.32
CA GLY A 77 0.58 -20.91 10.11
C GLY A 77 -0.60 -21.85 10.35
N ILE A 78 -1.08 -21.97 11.60
CA ILE A 78 -2.17 -22.87 11.99
C ILE A 78 -3.52 -22.34 11.49
N ASP A 79 -4.31 -23.20 10.88
CA ASP A 79 -5.67 -22.91 10.40
C ASP A 79 -6.73 -23.46 11.37
N LEU A 80 -6.48 -24.66 11.93
CA LEU A 80 -7.38 -25.38 12.82
C LEU A 80 -6.66 -25.77 14.10
N ALA A 81 -7.31 -25.61 15.24
CA ALA A 81 -6.76 -26.02 16.52
C ALA A 81 -7.29 -27.38 16.97
N MET A 82 -6.40 -28.22 17.47
CA MET A 82 -6.73 -29.44 18.21
C MET A 82 -6.28 -29.25 19.66
N LEU A 83 -7.22 -28.83 20.53
CA LEU A 83 -6.95 -28.63 21.94
C LEU A 83 -7.00 -29.97 22.66
N VAL A 84 -5.91 -30.39 23.27
CA VAL A 84 -5.74 -31.70 23.90
C VAL A 84 -5.77 -31.57 25.41
N VAL A 85 -6.67 -32.31 26.06
CA VAL A 85 -6.86 -32.37 27.50
C VAL A 85 -6.78 -33.81 27.93
N ALA A 86 -6.06 -34.15 28.99
CA ALA A 86 -6.03 -35.52 29.51
C ALA A 86 -7.20 -35.75 30.49
N ALA A 87 -7.86 -36.89 30.37
CA ALA A 87 -9.02 -37.23 31.22
C ALA A 87 -8.67 -37.36 32.71
N ASP A 88 -7.44 -37.77 33.01
CA ASP A 88 -6.94 -37.95 34.40
C ASP A 88 -6.59 -36.63 35.10
N GLU A 89 -6.32 -35.54 34.34
CA GLU A 89 -5.85 -34.27 34.89
C GLU A 89 -6.83 -33.10 34.68
N GLY A 90 -7.70 -33.17 33.67
CA GLY A 90 -8.64 -32.10 33.32
C GLY A 90 -7.98 -30.87 32.71
N PHE A 91 -8.61 -29.71 32.87
CA PHE A 91 -8.17 -28.46 32.23
C PHE A 91 -7.08 -27.74 33.03
N MET A 92 -5.85 -27.81 32.59
CA MET A 92 -4.66 -27.34 33.29
C MET A 92 -4.26 -25.89 32.89
N PRO A 93 -3.47 -25.14 33.72
CA PRO A 93 -3.13 -23.74 33.44
C PRO A 93 -2.47 -23.50 32.08
N GLN A 94 -1.59 -24.41 31.62
CA GLN A 94 -0.96 -24.27 30.29
C GLN A 94 -1.97 -24.47 29.15
N THR A 95 -3.03 -25.24 29.38
CA THR A 95 -4.13 -25.38 28.41
C THR A 95 -4.87 -24.05 28.23
N VAL A 96 -5.08 -23.28 29.32
CA VAL A 96 -5.64 -21.93 29.29
C VAL A 96 -4.73 -20.98 28.50
N GLU A 97 -3.42 -20.97 28.81
CA GLU A 97 -2.44 -20.11 28.11
C GLU A 97 -2.41 -20.43 26.61
N HIS A 98 -2.41 -21.70 26.22
CA HIS A 98 -2.45 -22.12 24.82
C HIS A 98 -3.73 -21.68 24.12
N LEU A 99 -4.89 -21.83 24.75
CA LEU A 99 -6.18 -21.40 24.22
C LEU A 99 -6.20 -19.87 23.99
N ASN A 100 -5.69 -19.11 24.96
CA ASN A 100 -5.54 -17.65 24.87
C ASN A 100 -4.62 -17.25 23.70
N ILE A 101 -3.47 -17.90 23.56
CA ILE A 101 -2.53 -17.66 22.46
C ILE A 101 -3.19 -17.93 21.10
N LEU A 102 -3.87 -19.06 20.94
CA LEU A 102 -4.57 -19.42 19.69
C LEU A 102 -5.68 -18.41 19.36
N THR A 103 -6.40 -17.91 20.37
CA THR A 103 -7.41 -16.86 20.23
C THR A 103 -6.79 -15.54 19.75
N LEU A 104 -5.66 -15.11 20.36
CA LEU A 104 -4.93 -13.91 19.95
C LEU A 104 -4.38 -14.02 18.52
N LEU A 105 -3.94 -15.21 18.12
CA LEU A 105 -3.49 -15.51 16.75
C LEU A 105 -4.64 -15.61 15.74
N GLY A 106 -5.88 -15.48 16.19
CA GLY A 106 -7.05 -15.39 15.33
C GLY A 106 -7.50 -16.73 14.74
N ILE A 107 -7.14 -17.84 15.38
CA ILE A 107 -7.70 -19.15 15.04
C ILE A 107 -9.21 -19.12 15.31
N ARG A 108 -10.01 -19.60 14.36
CA ARG A 108 -11.48 -19.49 14.42
C ARG A 108 -12.19 -20.82 14.49
N ASP A 109 -11.50 -21.90 14.21
CA ASP A 109 -12.11 -23.23 14.17
C ASP A 109 -11.18 -24.30 14.70
N GLY A 110 -11.77 -25.40 15.15
CA GLY A 110 -11.03 -26.50 15.73
C GLY A 110 -11.93 -27.47 16.48
N LEU A 111 -11.32 -28.35 17.27
CA LEU A 111 -12.01 -29.31 18.13
C LEU A 111 -11.21 -29.54 19.42
N ILE A 112 -11.87 -30.15 20.39
CA ILE A 112 -11.28 -30.55 21.67
C ILE A 112 -11.18 -32.07 21.72
N VAL A 113 -10.00 -32.55 22.12
CA VAL A 113 -9.74 -34.00 22.28
C VAL A 113 -9.42 -34.30 23.74
N ILE A 114 -10.23 -35.12 24.38
CA ILE A 114 -9.95 -35.65 25.70
C ILE A 114 -9.23 -37.00 25.54
N THR A 115 -7.95 -37.01 25.88
CA THR A 115 -7.09 -38.22 25.80
C THR A 115 -7.13 -39.06 27.07
N LYS A 116 -6.46 -40.21 27.06
CA LYS A 116 -6.31 -41.12 28.22
C LYS A 116 -7.67 -41.57 28.78
N LYS A 117 -8.70 -41.70 27.93
CA LYS A 117 -10.03 -42.16 28.37
C LYS A 117 -10.02 -43.56 29.01
N ASP A 118 -8.99 -44.35 28.70
CA ASP A 118 -8.74 -45.67 29.27
C ASP A 118 -8.27 -45.67 30.73
N MET A 119 -7.89 -44.49 31.26
CA MET A 119 -7.38 -44.34 32.63
C MET A 119 -8.46 -43.94 33.65
N VAL A 120 -9.67 -43.61 33.19
CA VAL A 120 -10.76 -43.10 34.02
C VAL A 120 -12.05 -43.86 33.77
N ASP A 121 -12.97 -43.83 34.74
CA ASP A 121 -14.29 -44.37 34.57
C ASP A 121 -15.25 -43.44 33.80
N ALA A 122 -16.42 -43.91 33.47
CA ALA A 122 -17.38 -43.18 32.66
C ALA A 122 -17.93 -41.91 33.37
N GLU A 123 -18.12 -41.97 34.68
CA GLU A 123 -18.67 -40.86 35.47
C GLU A 123 -17.63 -39.72 35.54
N TRP A 124 -16.39 -40.05 35.79
CA TRP A 124 -15.29 -39.08 35.77
C TRP A 124 -15.11 -38.46 34.37
N LEU A 125 -15.19 -39.28 33.32
CA LEU A 125 -15.05 -38.79 31.95
C LEU A 125 -16.14 -37.77 31.58
N GLU A 126 -17.39 -37.99 32.03
CA GLU A 126 -18.49 -37.06 31.84
C GLU A 126 -18.24 -35.73 32.56
N MET A 127 -17.77 -35.77 33.82
CA MET A 127 -17.37 -34.56 34.57
C MET A 127 -16.29 -33.76 33.85
N VAL A 128 -15.26 -34.42 33.33
CA VAL A 128 -14.18 -33.72 32.57
C VAL A 128 -14.70 -33.12 31.26
N GLN A 129 -15.63 -33.82 30.58
CA GLN A 129 -16.27 -33.26 29.39
C GLN A 129 -17.03 -31.97 29.70
N ASP A 130 -17.75 -31.93 30.80
CA ASP A 130 -18.53 -30.76 31.22
C ASP A 130 -17.60 -29.62 31.67
N GLU A 131 -16.53 -29.91 32.41
CA GLU A 131 -15.50 -28.92 32.74
C GLU A 131 -14.90 -28.31 31.47
N VAL A 132 -14.53 -29.14 30.51
CA VAL A 132 -13.91 -28.69 29.25
C VAL A 132 -14.87 -27.82 28.44
N ARG A 133 -16.16 -28.17 28.36
CA ARG A 133 -17.20 -27.35 27.73
C ARG A 133 -17.36 -26.00 28.42
N GLU A 134 -17.36 -25.96 29.75
CA GLU A 134 -17.47 -24.73 30.54
C GLU A 134 -16.25 -23.82 30.32
N ARG A 135 -15.04 -24.38 30.36
CA ARG A 135 -13.79 -23.67 30.14
C ARG A 135 -13.62 -23.14 28.69
N ALA A 136 -14.25 -23.79 27.72
CA ALA A 136 -14.24 -23.36 26.32
C ALA A 136 -15.19 -22.18 26.03
N LYS A 137 -16.12 -21.85 26.94
CA LYS A 137 -17.07 -20.74 26.77
C LYS A 137 -16.36 -19.41 26.58
N GLY A 138 -16.87 -18.59 25.65
CA GLY A 138 -16.26 -17.31 25.28
C GLY A 138 -14.98 -17.42 24.44
N SER A 139 -14.52 -18.62 24.09
CA SER A 139 -13.44 -18.86 23.15
C SER A 139 -13.95 -19.29 21.77
N PHE A 140 -13.06 -19.38 20.77
CA PHE A 140 -13.42 -19.89 19.43
C PHE A 140 -13.79 -21.39 19.42
N LEU A 141 -13.55 -22.10 20.54
CA LEU A 141 -13.91 -23.51 20.71
C LEU A 141 -15.29 -23.70 21.39
N GLU A 142 -16.00 -22.65 21.74
CA GLU A 142 -17.36 -22.75 22.28
C GLU A 142 -18.30 -23.45 21.31
N GLY A 143 -18.99 -24.49 21.78
CA GLY A 143 -19.90 -25.29 20.95
C GLY A 143 -19.23 -26.18 19.90
N LYS A 144 -17.91 -26.29 19.89
CA LYS A 144 -17.17 -27.18 18.97
C LYS A 144 -17.17 -28.62 19.47
N PRO A 145 -16.90 -29.61 18.57
CA PRO A 145 -16.85 -31.00 18.95
C PRO A 145 -15.86 -31.30 20.08
N VAL A 146 -16.30 -32.09 21.06
CA VAL A 146 -15.46 -32.67 22.12
C VAL A 146 -15.44 -34.17 21.92
N LEU A 147 -14.27 -34.71 21.59
CA LEU A 147 -14.07 -36.14 21.30
C LEU A 147 -13.21 -36.77 22.39
N THR A 148 -13.55 -37.99 22.79
CA THR A 148 -12.80 -38.76 23.79
C THR A 148 -12.06 -39.91 23.14
N VAL A 149 -10.74 -40.01 23.39
CA VAL A 149 -9.89 -41.00 22.72
C VAL A 149 -8.93 -41.68 23.71
N SER A 150 -8.49 -42.86 23.36
CA SER A 150 -7.31 -43.47 23.91
C SER A 150 -6.29 -43.69 22.76
N ALA A 151 -5.19 -42.96 22.79
CA ALA A 151 -4.09 -43.15 21.84
C ALA A 151 -3.36 -44.51 22.08
N TYR A 152 -3.53 -45.09 23.27
CA TYR A 152 -2.93 -46.37 23.64
C TYR A 152 -3.75 -47.55 23.09
N THR A 153 -5.07 -47.53 23.25
CA THR A 153 -5.95 -48.61 22.78
C THR A 153 -6.42 -48.44 21.33
N GLY A 154 -6.31 -47.21 20.78
CA GLY A 154 -6.81 -46.82 19.47
C GLY A 154 -8.29 -46.44 19.47
N GLU A 155 -8.98 -46.48 20.59
CA GLU A 155 -10.41 -46.18 20.71
C GLU A 155 -10.66 -44.68 20.49
N GLY A 156 -11.65 -44.33 19.64
CA GLY A 156 -12.01 -42.95 19.27
C GLY A 156 -11.09 -42.31 18.22
N ILE A 157 -10.00 -42.98 17.80
CA ILE A 157 -9.08 -42.44 16.79
C ILE A 157 -9.72 -42.36 15.39
N PRO A 158 -10.50 -43.38 14.91
CA PRO A 158 -11.21 -43.26 13.64
C PRO A 158 -12.20 -42.10 13.62
N GLU A 159 -13.01 -41.93 14.67
CA GLU A 159 -13.99 -40.85 14.79
C GLU A 159 -13.32 -39.47 14.83
N LEU A 160 -12.18 -39.37 15.50
CA LEU A 160 -11.37 -38.14 15.49
C LEU A 160 -10.85 -37.83 14.08
N LYS A 161 -10.40 -38.84 13.33
CA LYS A 161 -9.93 -38.67 11.95
C LYS A 161 -11.04 -38.18 11.02
N ASP A 162 -12.26 -38.68 11.19
CA ASP A 162 -13.44 -38.24 10.44
C ASP A 162 -13.87 -36.82 10.81
N ALA A 163 -13.83 -36.46 12.09
CA ALA A 163 -14.10 -35.10 12.55
C ALA A 163 -13.05 -34.08 12.01
N LEU A 164 -11.78 -34.45 12.01
CA LEU A 164 -10.72 -33.63 11.40
C LEU A 164 -10.92 -33.45 9.90
N TYR A 165 -11.30 -34.52 9.19
CA TYR A 165 -11.64 -34.45 7.76
C TYR A 165 -12.77 -33.44 7.48
N ALA A 166 -13.85 -33.52 8.28
CA ALA A 166 -14.97 -32.59 8.14
C ALA A 166 -14.57 -31.11 8.37
N LEU A 167 -13.68 -30.85 9.32
CA LEU A 167 -13.14 -29.48 9.55
C LEU A 167 -12.22 -29.03 8.42
N VAL A 168 -11.27 -29.88 7.99
CA VAL A 168 -10.35 -29.59 6.89
C VAL A 168 -11.12 -29.30 5.60
N SER A 169 -12.18 -30.07 5.32
CA SER A 169 -13.00 -29.87 4.12
C SER A 169 -13.72 -28.52 4.10
N LYS A 170 -14.07 -27.97 5.27
CA LYS A 170 -14.76 -26.67 5.42
C LYS A 170 -13.79 -25.48 5.50
N ALA A 171 -12.52 -25.69 5.86
CA ALA A 171 -11.56 -24.61 6.04
C ALA A 171 -11.40 -23.79 4.74
N ALA A 172 -11.18 -22.48 4.84
CA ALA A 172 -10.96 -21.62 3.68
C ALA A 172 -9.65 -21.96 2.96
N GLU A 173 -9.62 -21.83 1.64
CA GLU A 173 -8.37 -21.97 0.89
C GLU A 173 -7.52 -20.71 1.07
N LYS A 174 -6.21 -20.91 1.25
CA LYS A 174 -5.25 -19.80 1.29
C LYS A 174 -5.04 -19.25 -0.10
N SER A 175 -4.91 -17.93 -0.23
CA SER A 175 -4.64 -17.31 -1.52
C SER A 175 -3.25 -17.72 -2.03
N VAL A 176 -3.22 -18.27 -3.23
CA VAL A 176 -2.00 -18.62 -3.97
C VAL A 176 -1.60 -17.55 -4.99
N ARG A 177 -2.46 -16.54 -5.21
CA ARG A 177 -2.26 -15.47 -6.20
C ARG A 177 -1.46 -14.29 -5.65
N VAL A 178 -1.40 -14.15 -4.33
CA VAL A 178 -0.60 -13.11 -3.67
C VAL A 178 0.89 -13.48 -3.65
N PRO A 179 1.80 -12.51 -3.47
CA PRO A 179 3.22 -12.79 -3.30
C PRO A 179 3.49 -13.74 -2.14
N PHE A 180 4.37 -14.73 -2.35
CA PHE A 180 4.69 -15.72 -1.35
C PHE A 180 5.40 -15.14 -0.13
N ARG A 181 5.15 -15.73 1.05
CA ARG A 181 5.84 -15.43 2.30
C ARG A 181 5.96 -16.69 3.17
N LEU A 182 7.20 -16.98 3.57
CA LEU A 182 7.56 -18.12 4.42
C LEU A 182 8.37 -17.62 5.63
N PRO A 183 7.75 -17.48 6.81
CA PRO A 183 8.48 -17.26 8.06
C PRO A 183 9.43 -18.41 8.35
N VAL A 184 10.69 -18.10 8.68
CA VAL A 184 11.75 -19.08 8.93
C VAL A 184 11.71 -19.51 10.38
N ASP A 185 11.47 -20.78 10.63
CA ASP A 185 11.49 -21.38 11.96
C ASP A 185 12.78 -22.15 12.28
N ARG A 186 13.47 -22.66 11.24
CA ARG A 186 14.76 -23.35 11.38
C ARG A 186 15.70 -23.02 10.22
N VAL A 187 17.00 -23.02 10.51
CA VAL A 187 18.08 -22.82 9.55
C VAL A 187 19.16 -23.88 9.73
N PHE A 188 19.53 -24.57 8.66
CA PHE A 188 20.62 -25.54 8.68
C PHE A 188 21.47 -25.46 7.43
N SER A 189 22.71 -25.94 7.51
CA SER A 189 23.56 -26.22 6.37
C SER A 189 23.44 -27.69 6.01
N VAL A 190 23.32 -27.99 4.73
CA VAL A 190 23.35 -29.34 4.20
C VAL A 190 24.57 -29.44 3.28
N ASP A 191 25.45 -30.40 3.54
CA ASP A 191 26.66 -30.60 2.76
C ASP A 191 26.34 -30.79 1.27
N GLY A 192 27.00 -30.02 0.42
CA GLY A 192 26.77 -30.03 -1.03
C GLY A 192 25.55 -29.20 -1.49
N PHE A 193 24.62 -28.85 -0.60
CA PHE A 193 23.40 -28.07 -0.95
C PHE A 193 23.42 -26.62 -0.44
N GLY A 194 24.22 -26.32 0.59
CA GLY A 194 24.31 -24.98 1.17
C GLY A 194 23.27 -24.71 2.25
N THR A 195 22.74 -23.48 2.32
CA THR A 195 21.80 -23.07 3.36
C THR A 195 20.38 -23.47 3.01
N VAL A 196 19.76 -24.20 3.91
CA VAL A 196 18.36 -24.63 3.84
C VAL A 196 17.59 -24.02 5.02
N VAL A 197 16.47 -23.42 4.74
CA VAL A 197 15.52 -22.91 5.72
C VAL A 197 14.24 -23.71 5.69
N THR A 198 13.57 -23.82 6.84
CA THR A 198 12.20 -24.37 6.88
C THR A 198 11.24 -23.39 7.47
N GLY A 199 9.99 -23.53 7.05
CA GLY A 199 8.87 -22.75 7.56
C GLY A 199 7.55 -23.23 6.97
N THR A 200 6.46 -22.68 7.46
CA THR A 200 5.15 -22.83 6.83
C THR A 200 4.96 -21.71 5.81
N LEU A 201 4.67 -22.06 4.56
CA LEU A 201 4.32 -21.08 3.53
C LEU A 201 2.92 -20.55 3.87
N ILE A 202 2.85 -19.32 4.37
CA ILE A 202 1.60 -18.77 4.91
C ILE A 202 0.71 -18.14 3.83
N GLU A 203 1.30 -17.70 2.72
CA GLU A 203 0.60 -17.09 1.57
C GLU A 203 1.38 -17.29 0.26
N GLY A 204 0.67 -17.24 -0.86
CA GLY A 204 1.24 -17.33 -2.20
C GLY A 204 1.67 -18.73 -2.64
N CYS A 205 2.46 -18.79 -3.68
CA CYS A 205 3.13 -20.01 -4.15
C CYS A 205 4.59 -19.72 -4.48
N MET A 206 5.46 -20.69 -4.20
CA MET A 206 6.90 -20.65 -4.50
C MET A 206 7.23 -21.64 -5.60
N LYS A 207 8.08 -21.25 -6.53
CA LYS A 207 8.62 -22.15 -7.57
C LYS A 207 10.15 -22.19 -7.51
N GLU A 208 10.71 -23.31 -7.91
CA GLU A 208 12.14 -23.41 -8.14
C GLU A 208 12.58 -22.36 -9.18
N GLY A 209 13.66 -21.64 -8.91
CA GLY A 209 14.16 -20.55 -9.75
C GLY A 209 13.57 -19.16 -9.44
N ASP A 210 12.52 -19.05 -8.63
CA ASP A 210 11.92 -17.76 -8.28
C ASP A 210 12.93 -16.84 -7.58
N PRO A 211 12.90 -15.53 -7.89
CA PRO A 211 13.61 -14.55 -7.10
C PRO A 211 12.97 -14.44 -5.71
N ALA A 212 13.81 -14.36 -4.69
CA ALA A 212 13.41 -14.24 -3.30
C ALA A 212 14.22 -13.19 -2.58
N GLU A 213 13.67 -12.66 -1.50
CA GLU A 213 14.30 -11.71 -0.60
C GLU A 213 14.20 -12.23 0.83
N LEU A 214 15.31 -12.19 1.55
CA LEU A 214 15.32 -12.45 2.98
C LEU A 214 15.02 -11.14 3.72
N VAL A 215 13.93 -11.10 4.47
CA VAL A 215 13.53 -9.94 5.25
C VAL A 215 13.63 -10.21 6.75
N PRO A 216 14.02 -9.25 7.61
CA PRO A 216 14.15 -7.82 7.34
C PRO A 216 15.50 -7.37 6.78
N SER A 217 16.48 -8.24 6.53
CA SER A 217 17.81 -7.85 6.02
C SER A 217 17.79 -7.30 4.60
N GLN A 218 16.74 -7.53 3.83
CA GLN A 218 16.59 -7.19 2.41
C GLN A 218 17.67 -7.81 1.52
N THR A 219 18.10 -9.01 1.87
CA THR A 219 19.12 -9.72 1.10
C THR A 219 18.48 -10.49 -0.03
N GLU A 220 18.81 -10.11 -1.27
CA GLU A 220 18.32 -10.80 -2.47
C GLU A 220 18.92 -12.18 -2.59
N THR A 221 18.11 -13.14 -2.98
CA THR A 221 18.47 -14.54 -3.18
C THR A 221 17.59 -15.17 -4.27
N ARG A 222 17.77 -16.46 -4.49
CA ARG A 222 16.94 -17.26 -5.41
C ARG A 222 16.65 -18.63 -4.80
N ILE A 223 15.45 -19.13 -5.05
CA ILE A 223 15.03 -20.47 -4.64
C ILE A 223 15.74 -21.49 -5.54
N ARG A 224 16.60 -22.34 -4.95
CA ARG A 224 17.32 -23.40 -5.67
C ARG A 224 16.53 -24.69 -5.76
N ASN A 225 15.92 -25.08 -4.65
CA ASN A 225 15.17 -26.33 -4.54
C ASN A 225 14.13 -26.20 -3.44
N LEU A 226 13.03 -26.93 -3.61
CA LEU A 226 11.91 -26.99 -2.66
C LEU A 226 11.64 -28.44 -2.26
N GLN A 227 11.37 -28.66 -0.97
CA GLN A 227 10.91 -29.95 -0.47
C GLN A 227 9.68 -29.79 0.42
N VAL A 228 8.69 -30.64 0.17
CA VAL A 228 7.45 -30.77 0.97
C VAL A 228 7.36 -32.20 1.44
N HIS A 229 7.21 -32.43 2.73
CA HIS A 229 7.15 -33.77 3.36
C HIS A 229 8.33 -34.68 2.94
N GLY A 230 9.56 -34.09 2.83
CA GLY A 230 10.77 -34.84 2.43
C GLY A 230 10.89 -35.15 0.93
N LYS A 231 9.91 -34.79 0.11
CA LYS A 231 9.93 -34.99 -1.35
C LYS A 231 10.26 -33.68 -2.04
N THR A 232 11.17 -33.75 -3.03
CA THR A 232 11.49 -32.60 -3.90
C THR A 232 10.28 -32.27 -4.79
N VAL A 233 9.93 -30.98 -4.84
CA VAL A 233 8.81 -30.46 -5.63
C VAL A 233 9.26 -29.24 -6.44
N GLN A 234 8.63 -29.01 -7.58
CA GLN A 234 8.90 -27.82 -8.40
C GLN A 234 8.14 -26.58 -7.89
N THR A 235 7.00 -26.79 -7.22
CA THR A 235 6.14 -25.72 -6.71
C THR A 235 5.63 -26.11 -5.33
N ALA A 236 5.67 -25.16 -4.40
CA ALA A 236 5.06 -25.27 -3.08
C ALA A 236 3.95 -24.20 -2.94
N TYR A 237 2.91 -24.52 -2.19
CA TYR A 237 1.69 -23.72 -2.05
C TYR A 237 1.47 -23.30 -0.59
N ALA A 238 0.76 -22.19 -0.41
CA ALA A 238 0.33 -21.74 0.91
C ALA A 238 -0.40 -22.85 1.67
N GLY A 239 -0.09 -22.97 2.97
CA GLY A 239 -0.56 -24.06 3.82
C GLY A 239 0.36 -25.29 3.86
N GLN A 240 1.46 -25.30 3.11
CA GLN A 240 2.45 -26.38 3.17
C GLN A 240 3.64 -26.00 4.06
N ARG A 241 4.18 -27.00 4.74
CA ARG A 241 5.50 -26.89 5.34
C ARG A 241 6.57 -27.16 4.31
N VAL A 242 7.44 -26.19 4.11
CA VAL A 242 8.42 -26.21 3.03
C VAL A 242 9.84 -26.10 3.58
N ALA A 243 10.75 -26.91 3.05
CA ALA A 243 12.17 -26.68 3.15
C ALA A 243 12.64 -26.01 1.84
N VAL A 244 13.32 -24.87 1.99
CA VAL A 244 13.74 -24.03 0.88
C VAL A 244 15.26 -23.94 0.88
N ASN A 245 15.90 -24.32 -0.21
CA ASN A 245 17.33 -24.09 -0.42
C ASN A 245 17.51 -22.71 -1.08
N LEU A 246 18.28 -21.84 -0.40
CA LEU A 246 18.52 -20.47 -0.81
C LEU A 246 19.91 -20.32 -1.45
N ALA A 247 19.97 -19.71 -2.61
CA ALA A 247 21.21 -19.52 -3.36
C ALA A 247 22.07 -18.41 -2.76
N GLY A 248 23.39 -18.67 -2.64
CA GLY A 248 24.37 -17.63 -2.28
C GLY A 248 24.38 -17.17 -0.81
N LEU A 249 23.52 -17.73 0.03
CA LEU A 249 23.47 -17.39 1.45
C LEU A 249 24.23 -18.43 2.31
N LYS A 250 24.90 -17.95 3.35
CA LYS A 250 25.48 -18.78 4.41
C LYS A 250 24.48 -18.94 5.55
N LYS A 251 24.64 -19.99 6.37
CA LYS A 251 23.79 -20.19 7.56
C LYS A 251 23.81 -18.99 8.52
N THR A 252 24.91 -18.25 8.57
CA THR A 252 25.07 -17.04 9.41
C THR A 252 24.29 -15.83 8.92
N ASP A 253 23.87 -15.84 7.66
CA ASP A 253 23.17 -14.72 7.02
C ASP A 253 21.65 -14.80 7.26
N VAL A 254 21.17 -15.93 7.77
CA VAL A 254 19.75 -16.20 8.02
C VAL A 254 19.53 -16.55 9.48
N GLN A 255 18.52 -15.95 10.07
CA GLN A 255 18.15 -16.20 11.46
C GLN A 255 16.73 -16.75 11.57
N ARG A 256 16.45 -17.45 12.66
CA ARG A 256 15.08 -17.79 13.03
C ARG A 256 14.32 -16.49 13.30
N GLY A 257 13.16 -16.34 12.67
CA GLY A 257 12.36 -15.11 12.74
C GLY A 257 12.45 -14.24 11.49
N ASP A 258 13.44 -14.47 10.61
CA ASP A 258 13.44 -13.91 9.28
C ASP A 258 12.28 -14.50 8.46
N ALA A 259 11.98 -13.92 7.31
CA ALA A 259 11.06 -14.51 6.36
C ALA A 259 11.64 -14.49 4.95
N VAL A 260 11.35 -15.55 4.18
CA VAL A 260 11.63 -15.59 2.74
C VAL A 260 10.37 -15.11 2.03
N ALA A 261 10.50 -14.02 1.27
CA ALA A 261 9.39 -13.37 0.59
C ALA A 261 9.73 -13.04 -0.87
N ARG A 262 8.72 -12.73 -1.66
CA ARG A 262 8.95 -12.17 -2.99
C ARG A 262 9.56 -10.77 -2.85
N PRO A 263 10.59 -10.40 -3.64
CA PRO A 263 11.24 -9.09 -3.51
C PRO A 263 10.25 -7.92 -3.50
N GLY A 264 10.39 -7.04 -2.51
CA GLY A 264 9.56 -5.84 -2.35
C GLY A 264 8.11 -6.08 -1.92
N SER A 265 7.72 -7.31 -1.56
CA SER A 265 6.33 -7.63 -1.19
C SER A 265 6.00 -7.48 0.30
N VAL A 266 7.01 -7.30 1.14
CA VAL A 266 6.86 -7.13 2.59
C VAL A 266 7.51 -5.84 3.02
N ARG A 267 6.84 -5.09 3.89
CA ARG A 267 7.39 -3.86 4.45
C ARG A 267 8.23 -4.13 5.69
N ILE A 268 9.19 -3.26 5.89
CA ILE A 268 10.11 -3.32 7.02
C ILE A 268 9.98 -2.02 7.80
N SER A 269 9.67 -2.15 9.08
CA SER A 269 9.46 -1.00 9.96
C SER A 269 10.00 -1.27 11.36
N ARG A 270 10.20 -0.20 12.12
CA ARG A 270 10.46 -0.25 13.58
C ARG A 270 9.26 0.19 14.39
N MET A 271 8.13 0.41 13.71
CA MET A 271 6.87 0.81 14.32
C MET A 271 5.72 0.07 13.66
N LEU A 272 4.72 -0.32 14.45
CA LEU A 272 3.49 -0.95 13.98
C LEU A 272 2.32 -0.28 14.68
N ASP A 273 1.29 0.10 13.92
CA ASP A 273 0.02 0.47 14.53
C ASP A 273 -0.86 -0.77 14.64
N VAL A 274 -1.43 -0.97 15.80
CA VAL A 274 -2.10 -2.22 16.14
C VAL A 274 -3.41 -1.99 16.87
N LYS A 275 -4.34 -2.95 16.72
CA LYS A 275 -5.37 -3.20 17.71
C LYS A 275 -4.77 -4.15 18.74
N LEU A 276 -4.65 -3.69 19.97
CA LEU A 276 -4.09 -4.42 21.09
C LEU A 276 -5.22 -4.84 22.04
N THR A 277 -5.24 -6.13 22.41
CA THR A 277 -6.16 -6.68 23.39
C THR A 277 -5.37 -7.18 24.60
N ASN A 278 -5.78 -6.78 25.78
CA ASN A 278 -5.31 -7.33 27.04
C ASN A 278 -6.13 -8.57 27.40
N LEU A 279 -5.49 -9.70 27.71
CA LEU A 279 -6.17 -10.92 28.10
C LEU A 279 -6.93 -10.73 29.41
N ARG A 280 -8.13 -11.31 29.53
CA ARG A 280 -8.96 -11.25 30.75
C ARG A 280 -8.23 -11.84 31.96
N ASP A 281 -7.49 -12.93 31.73
CA ASP A 281 -6.81 -13.69 32.77
C ASP A 281 -5.36 -13.22 32.97
N SER A 282 -4.93 -12.12 32.34
CA SER A 282 -3.55 -11.62 32.44
C SER A 282 -3.18 -11.12 33.84
N GLY A 283 -4.18 -10.71 34.64
CA GLY A 283 -3.99 -10.11 35.96
C GLY A 283 -3.15 -8.83 35.94
N ARG A 284 -2.89 -8.24 34.76
CA ARG A 284 -2.01 -7.07 34.57
C ARG A 284 -2.66 -6.02 33.70
N THR A 285 -2.56 -4.78 34.14
CA THR A 285 -2.91 -3.61 33.32
C THR A 285 -1.77 -3.28 32.36
N ILE A 286 -2.06 -3.12 31.07
CA ILE A 286 -1.08 -2.65 30.09
C ILE A 286 -1.10 -1.12 30.10
N THR A 287 0.02 -0.50 30.51
CA THR A 287 0.15 0.93 30.60
C THR A 287 0.96 1.52 29.44
N ASN A 288 0.78 2.84 29.25
CA ASN A 288 1.61 3.54 28.26
C ASN A 288 3.09 3.45 28.60
N ASP A 289 3.94 3.32 27.57
CA ASP A 289 5.40 3.19 27.65
C ASP A 289 5.90 1.86 28.27
N MET A 290 4.99 0.89 28.55
CA MET A 290 5.37 -0.45 29.00
C MET A 290 6.28 -1.15 27.98
N GLN A 291 7.34 -1.79 28.47
CA GLN A 291 8.18 -2.69 27.67
C GLN A 291 7.63 -4.12 27.71
N VAL A 292 7.55 -4.73 26.53
CA VAL A 292 7.05 -6.10 26.35
C VAL A 292 7.93 -6.88 25.38
N HIS A 293 7.88 -8.20 25.47
CA HIS A 293 8.36 -9.06 24.38
C HIS A 293 7.26 -9.19 23.33
N LEU A 294 7.54 -8.75 22.12
CA LEU A 294 6.67 -8.91 20.94
C LEU A 294 7.04 -10.19 20.22
N TYR A 295 6.06 -11.04 19.98
CA TYR A 295 6.13 -12.26 19.19
C TYR A 295 5.32 -12.10 17.91
N HIS A 296 6.00 -12.22 16.77
CA HIS A 296 5.38 -12.17 15.45
C HIS A 296 5.93 -13.31 14.57
N GLY A 297 5.11 -14.31 14.28
CA GLY A 297 5.61 -15.57 13.71
C GLY A 297 6.74 -16.16 14.56
N ALA A 298 7.88 -16.42 13.97
CA ALA A 298 9.06 -16.92 14.69
C ALA A 298 9.97 -15.82 15.25
N ALA A 299 9.72 -14.55 14.92
CA ALA A 299 10.49 -13.40 15.41
C ALA A 299 10.11 -13.04 16.85
N VAL A 300 11.11 -12.68 17.66
CA VAL A 300 10.92 -12.20 19.03
C VAL A 300 11.82 -10.98 19.26
N MET A 301 11.22 -9.89 19.71
CA MET A 301 11.94 -8.64 19.97
C MET A 301 11.33 -7.86 21.11
N LEU A 302 12.06 -6.89 21.62
CA LEU A 302 11.52 -5.95 22.60
C LEU A 302 10.77 -4.83 21.88
N ALA A 303 9.58 -4.55 22.40
CA ALA A 303 8.75 -3.45 21.93
C ALA A 303 8.28 -2.58 23.10
N LYS A 304 8.13 -1.30 22.84
CA LYS A 304 7.51 -0.33 23.73
C LYS A 304 6.07 -0.10 23.28
N VAL A 305 5.11 -0.27 24.18
CA VAL A 305 3.69 -0.04 23.91
C VAL A 305 3.38 1.44 24.09
N VAL A 306 2.87 2.10 23.07
CA VAL A 306 2.37 3.48 23.14
C VAL A 306 0.88 3.45 22.85
N LEU A 307 0.07 3.60 23.89
CA LEU A 307 -1.39 3.64 23.76
C LEU A 307 -1.82 4.95 23.11
N LEU A 308 -2.64 4.88 22.05
CA LEU A 308 -3.00 6.03 21.22
C LEU A 308 -4.35 6.68 21.63
N ASP A 309 -5.27 5.89 22.19
CA ASP A 309 -6.66 6.29 22.49
C ASP A 309 -6.99 6.33 23.98
N ARG A 310 -6.08 5.89 24.86
CA ARG A 310 -6.30 5.79 26.32
C ARG A 310 -4.97 5.74 27.07
N ASP A 311 -5.02 5.77 28.41
CA ASP A 311 -3.83 5.74 29.25
C ASP A 311 -3.44 4.34 29.71
N ALA A 312 -4.40 3.45 29.82
CA ALA A 312 -4.22 2.06 30.23
C ALA A 312 -5.23 1.14 29.53
N LEU A 313 -4.91 -0.15 29.43
CA LEU A 313 -5.79 -1.24 29.05
C LEU A 313 -5.91 -2.21 30.22
N GLU A 314 -7.08 -2.27 30.82
CA GLU A 314 -7.38 -3.24 31.87
C GLU A 314 -7.56 -4.66 31.28
N PRO A 315 -7.46 -5.72 32.10
CA PRO A 315 -7.73 -7.07 31.65
C PRO A 315 -9.08 -7.20 30.95
N GLY A 316 -9.10 -7.76 29.74
CA GLY A 316 -10.28 -7.92 28.88
C GLY A 316 -10.57 -6.72 27.98
N GLU A 317 -9.85 -5.61 28.09
CA GLU A 317 -10.02 -4.46 27.21
C GLU A 317 -9.18 -4.53 25.93
N SER A 318 -9.65 -3.80 24.92
CA SER A 318 -8.93 -3.59 23.65
C SER A 318 -8.83 -2.11 23.32
N GLY A 319 -7.71 -1.71 22.73
CA GLY A 319 -7.47 -0.32 22.33
C GLY A 319 -6.49 -0.22 21.16
N TYR A 320 -6.26 0.99 20.69
CA TYR A 320 -5.27 1.26 19.65
C TYR A 320 -3.93 1.61 20.27
N ALA A 321 -2.87 1.00 19.73
CA ALA A 321 -1.52 1.23 20.20
C ALA A 321 -0.53 1.30 19.02
N GLN A 322 0.57 1.98 19.24
CA GLN A 322 1.75 1.92 18.39
C GLN A 322 2.85 1.14 19.12
N LEU A 323 3.25 0.00 18.55
CA LEU A 323 4.39 -0.76 19.04
C LEU A 323 5.67 -0.18 18.43
N ARG A 324 6.64 0.19 19.29
CA ARG A 324 7.91 0.77 18.86
C ARG A 324 9.06 -0.14 19.24
N MET A 325 9.81 -0.59 18.25
CA MET A 325 10.91 -1.52 18.37
C MET A 325 12.26 -0.83 18.11
N THR A 326 13.33 -1.39 18.67
CA THR A 326 14.72 -0.97 18.35
C THR A 326 15.22 -1.63 17.07
N GLU A 327 14.77 -2.85 16.80
CA GLU A 327 15.13 -3.63 15.62
C GLU A 327 13.99 -3.58 14.58
N PRO A 328 14.33 -3.68 13.30
CA PRO A 328 13.31 -3.72 12.25
C PRO A 328 12.58 -5.06 12.24
N ILE A 329 11.29 -5.02 11.92
CA ILE A 329 10.44 -6.19 11.71
C ILE A 329 9.86 -6.16 10.31
N ALA A 330 9.74 -7.33 9.70
CA ALA A 330 9.04 -7.54 8.43
C ALA A 330 7.62 -8.04 8.73
N SER A 331 6.60 -7.27 8.35
CA SER A 331 5.19 -7.59 8.63
C SER A 331 4.27 -7.10 7.53
N LYS A 332 3.01 -7.52 7.59
CA LYS A 332 1.92 -7.04 6.74
C LYS A 332 0.71 -6.64 7.58
N ASN A 333 -0.13 -5.78 7.01
CA ASN A 333 -1.44 -5.48 7.57
C ASN A 333 -2.26 -6.76 7.71
N GLY A 334 -2.93 -6.93 8.86
CA GLY A 334 -3.68 -8.14 9.18
C GLY A 334 -2.88 -9.24 9.90
N ASP A 335 -1.55 -9.13 9.95
CA ASP A 335 -0.73 -10.08 10.71
C ASP A 335 -1.08 -10.04 12.20
N ARG A 336 -1.03 -11.20 12.82
CA ARG A 336 -1.29 -11.38 14.25
C ARG A 336 0.00 -11.39 15.05
N PHE A 337 -0.08 -10.91 16.27
CA PHE A 337 1.04 -10.90 17.21
C PHE A 337 0.59 -11.21 18.62
N VAL A 338 1.54 -11.64 19.46
CA VAL A 338 1.34 -11.85 20.89
C VAL A 338 2.37 -11.01 21.64
N ILE A 339 1.96 -10.45 22.77
CA ILE A 339 2.88 -9.76 23.68
C ILE A 339 2.95 -10.50 25.01
N ARG A 340 4.19 -10.59 25.52
CA ARG A 340 4.46 -11.15 26.85
C ARG A 340 5.12 -10.09 27.73
N PHE A 341 4.80 -10.12 28.99
CA PHE A 341 5.39 -9.22 29.98
C PHE A 341 6.90 -9.43 30.06
N TYR A 342 7.63 -8.35 30.35
CA TYR A 342 9.09 -8.37 30.29
C TYR A 342 9.70 -9.36 31.30
N SER A 343 9.24 -9.33 32.55
CA SER A 343 9.67 -10.25 33.61
C SER A 343 8.66 -10.24 34.77
N PRO A 344 8.16 -11.41 35.22
CA PRO A 344 8.27 -12.73 34.58
C PRO A 344 7.64 -12.81 33.20
N LEU A 345 8.05 -13.77 32.37
CA LEU A 345 7.53 -13.99 31.02
C LEU A 345 6.13 -14.61 31.08
N GLU A 346 5.10 -13.77 31.11
CA GLU A 346 3.68 -14.15 31.12
C GLU A 346 3.01 -13.58 29.88
N THR A 347 2.15 -14.36 29.23
CA THR A 347 1.34 -13.86 28.09
C THR A 347 0.28 -12.92 28.62
N ILE A 348 0.37 -11.63 28.23
CA ILE A 348 -0.54 -10.59 28.71
C ILE A 348 -1.53 -10.12 27.64
N GLY A 349 -1.24 -10.31 26.36
CA GLY A 349 -2.12 -9.86 25.31
C GLY A 349 -1.55 -10.09 23.92
N GLY A 350 -2.17 -9.47 22.94
CA GLY A 350 -1.81 -9.55 21.53
C GLY A 350 -2.84 -8.83 20.68
N GLY A 351 -2.82 -9.08 19.38
CA GLY A 351 -3.77 -8.42 18.50
C GLY A 351 -3.45 -8.54 17.03
N VAL A 352 -3.85 -7.51 16.30
CA VAL A 352 -3.69 -7.44 14.83
C VAL A 352 -2.98 -6.18 14.41
N ILE A 353 -2.10 -6.27 13.43
CA ILE A 353 -1.40 -5.15 12.82
C ILE A 353 -2.35 -4.45 11.84
N LEU A 354 -2.59 -3.16 12.08
CA LEU A 354 -3.44 -2.30 11.25
C LEU A 354 -2.63 -1.47 10.25
N ASP A 355 -1.40 -1.08 10.62
CA ASP A 355 -0.42 -0.47 9.73
C ASP A 355 0.98 -1.03 10.00
N ASP A 356 1.56 -1.61 8.95
CA ASP A 356 2.87 -2.27 8.99
C ASP A 356 4.06 -1.31 8.84
N ALA A 357 3.82 -0.05 8.46
CA ALA A 357 4.84 0.97 8.32
C ALA A 357 4.30 2.39 8.63
N PRO A 358 3.75 2.61 9.83
CA PRO A 358 3.16 3.90 10.20
C PRO A 358 4.24 4.96 10.44
N MET A 359 3.82 6.21 10.35
CA MET A 359 4.58 7.31 10.93
C MET A 359 4.43 7.33 12.46
N ARG A 360 5.32 8.03 13.14
CA ARG A 360 5.24 8.22 14.59
C ARG A 360 4.04 9.10 14.94
N HIS A 361 3.09 8.55 15.68
CA HIS A 361 1.90 9.27 16.13
C HIS A 361 2.08 9.92 17.49
N LYS A 362 1.35 11.03 17.69
CA LYS A 362 1.06 11.59 19.03
C LYS A 362 -0.18 10.88 19.58
N ARG A 363 -0.24 10.76 20.90
CA ARG A 363 -1.40 10.18 21.60
C ARG A 363 -2.62 11.11 21.52
N ASN A 364 -3.79 10.53 21.62
CA ASN A 364 -5.09 11.22 21.72
C ASN A 364 -5.37 12.16 20.53
N VAL A 365 -4.90 11.80 19.32
CA VAL A 365 -5.21 12.54 18.10
C VAL A 365 -6.43 11.90 17.42
N PRO A 366 -7.60 12.58 17.41
CA PRO A 366 -8.85 11.98 16.90
C PRO A 366 -8.73 11.46 15.47
N ALA A 367 -8.06 12.19 14.58
CA ALA A 367 -7.87 11.78 13.18
C ALA A 367 -7.07 10.46 13.03
N VAL A 368 -6.08 10.23 13.93
CA VAL A 368 -5.31 8.98 13.93
C VAL A 368 -6.18 7.82 14.41
N ILE A 369 -6.95 8.04 15.47
CA ILE A 369 -7.84 7.02 16.04
C ILE A 369 -8.91 6.63 15.01
N GLU A 370 -9.52 7.61 14.33
CA GLU A 370 -10.52 7.35 13.29
C GLU A 370 -9.94 6.58 12.10
N ALA A 371 -8.73 6.96 11.69
CA ALA A 371 -8.00 6.23 10.65
C ALA A 371 -7.78 4.76 11.03
N LEU A 372 -7.43 4.47 12.29
CA LEU A 372 -7.23 3.11 12.76
C LEU A 372 -8.55 2.31 12.85
N LYS A 373 -9.68 2.96 13.20
CA LYS A 373 -11.00 2.34 13.17
C LYS A 373 -11.41 1.91 11.76
N ILE A 374 -11.18 2.78 10.77
CA ILE A 374 -11.45 2.44 9.37
C ILE A 374 -10.60 1.25 8.92
N ARG A 375 -9.32 1.19 9.32
CA ARG A 375 -8.46 0.04 9.00
C ARG A 375 -8.90 -1.25 9.70
N GLU A 376 -9.45 -1.14 10.92
CA GLU A 376 -9.94 -2.32 11.69
C GLU A 376 -11.22 -2.89 11.11
N GLY A 377 -12.23 -2.05 10.83
CA GLY A 377 -13.58 -2.50 10.52
C GLY A 377 -14.27 -1.77 9.37
N GLY A 378 -13.59 -0.85 8.69
CA GLY A 378 -14.13 -0.14 7.54
C GLY A 378 -14.35 -1.07 6.33
N SER A 379 -15.28 -0.69 5.47
CA SER A 379 -15.51 -1.33 4.18
C SER A 379 -14.24 -1.28 3.31
N ALA A 380 -14.17 -2.13 2.28
CA ALA A 380 -13.08 -2.10 1.33
C ALA A 380 -12.93 -0.70 0.69
N GLY A 381 -14.06 -0.07 0.32
CA GLY A 381 -14.08 1.29 -0.23
C GLY A 381 -13.53 2.34 0.74
N GLU A 382 -13.92 2.34 2.01
CA GLU A 382 -13.40 3.27 3.02
C GLU A 382 -11.89 3.13 3.21
N ARG A 383 -11.38 1.89 3.21
CA ARG A 383 -9.94 1.62 3.28
C ARG A 383 -9.19 2.11 2.04
N VAL A 384 -9.78 1.96 0.85
CA VAL A 384 -9.21 2.50 -0.40
C VAL A 384 -9.11 4.01 -0.34
N GLU A 385 -10.19 4.71 0.04
CA GLU A 385 -10.18 6.17 0.15
C GLU A 385 -9.15 6.67 1.17
N GLN A 386 -9.09 6.02 2.33
CA GLN A 386 -8.12 6.37 3.36
C GLN A 386 -6.69 6.25 2.85
N VAL A 387 -6.37 5.15 2.15
CA VAL A 387 -5.04 4.96 1.55
C VAL A 387 -4.78 6.03 0.48
N LEU A 388 -5.75 6.36 -0.35
CA LEU A 388 -5.63 7.45 -1.33
C LEU A 388 -5.39 8.81 -0.68
N ALA A 389 -6.07 9.10 0.44
CA ALA A 389 -5.83 10.34 1.20
C ALA A 389 -4.40 10.43 1.76
N GLU A 390 -3.79 9.30 2.14
CA GLU A 390 -2.38 9.25 2.56
C GLU A 390 -1.40 9.54 1.41
N TYR A 391 -1.71 9.09 0.18
CA TYR A 391 -0.93 9.40 -1.02
C TYR A 391 -1.05 10.87 -1.43
N LYS A 392 -2.07 11.59 -0.96
CA LYS A 392 -2.33 13.00 -1.32
C LYS A 392 -2.35 13.17 -2.84
N THR A 393 -1.36 13.87 -3.39
CA THR A 393 -1.24 14.18 -4.82
C THR A 393 -0.36 13.19 -5.60
N ALA A 394 0.13 12.12 -4.98
CA ALA A 394 1.10 11.22 -5.64
C ALA A 394 0.48 10.26 -6.68
N LEU A 395 -0.83 10.21 -6.82
CA LEU A 395 -1.59 9.42 -7.79
C LEU A 395 -1.11 7.95 -7.88
N PRO A 396 -1.37 7.09 -6.86
CA PRO A 396 -0.98 5.70 -6.88
C PRO A 396 -1.70 4.93 -8.00
N THR A 397 -1.05 3.86 -8.48
CA THR A 397 -1.66 2.90 -9.39
C THR A 397 -2.51 1.86 -8.64
N ALA A 398 -3.42 1.18 -9.34
CA ALA A 398 -4.18 0.07 -8.77
C ALA A 398 -3.27 -1.02 -8.15
N GLN A 399 -2.13 -1.32 -8.78
CA GLN A 399 -1.16 -2.27 -8.25
C GLN A 399 -0.54 -1.81 -6.92
N GLN A 400 -0.22 -0.52 -6.79
CA GLN A 400 0.30 0.05 -5.53
C GLN A 400 -0.75 0.04 -4.42
N LEU A 401 -2.02 0.30 -4.77
CA LEU A 401 -3.15 0.22 -3.83
C LEU A 401 -3.40 -1.23 -3.38
N SER A 402 -3.45 -2.19 -4.32
CA SER A 402 -3.59 -3.63 -4.03
C SER A 402 -2.48 -4.11 -3.09
N ALA A 403 -1.22 -3.77 -3.38
CA ALA A 403 -0.08 -4.14 -2.54
C ALA A 403 -0.15 -3.53 -1.12
N LYS A 404 -0.64 -2.29 -1.01
CA LYS A 404 -0.76 -1.60 0.29
C LYS A 404 -1.95 -2.08 1.12
N LEU A 405 -3.06 -2.41 0.46
CA LEU A 405 -4.30 -2.85 1.11
C LEU A 405 -4.33 -4.36 1.36
N GLY A 406 -3.52 -5.15 0.65
CA GLY A 406 -3.57 -6.60 0.66
C GLY A 406 -4.84 -7.17 0.02
N ILE A 407 -5.47 -6.41 -0.90
CA ILE A 407 -6.70 -6.79 -1.63
C ILE A 407 -6.30 -7.31 -3.02
N GLU A 408 -6.95 -8.37 -3.48
CA GLU A 408 -6.72 -8.92 -4.81
C GLU A 408 -7.12 -7.91 -5.91
N ALA A 409 -6.42 -7.96 -7.06
CA ALA A 409 -6.60 -6.96 -8.12
C ALA A 409 -8.03 -6.91 -8.68
N GLU A 410 -8.72 -8.05 -8.76
CA GLU A 410 -10.10 -8.15 -9.24
C GLU A 410 -11.10 -7.51 -8.27
N GLU A 411 -10.94 -7.78 -6.97
CA GLU A 411 -11.75 -7.16 -5.91
C GLU A 411 -11.51 -5.65 -5.84
N LEU A 412 -10.24 -5.21 -5.88
CA LEU A 412 -9.91 -3.80 -5.89
C LEU A 412 -10.47 -3.08 -7.12
N ALA A 413 -10.48 -3.71 -8.30
CA ALA A 413 -11.01 -3.10 -9.51
C ALA A 413 -12.53 -2.82 -9.40
N ALA A 414 -13.29 -3.71 -8.78
CA ALA A 414 -14.71 -3.51 -8.50
C ALA A 414 -14.92 -2.33 -7.54
N GLU A 415 -14.17 -2.29 -6.42
CA GLU A 415 -14.24 -1.19 -5.45
C GLU A 415 -13.87 0.17 -6.05
N LEU A 416 -12.82 0.22 -6.89
CA LEU A 416 -12.43 1.45 -7.59
C LEU A 416 -13.53 1.93 -8.56
N ALA A 417 -14.18 1.01 -9.27
CA ALA A 417 -15.29 1.36 -10.17
C ALA A 417 -16.48 1.94 -9.40
N ASP A 418 -16.84 1.35 -8.27
CA ASP A 418 -17.93 1.82 -7.40
C ASP A 418 -17.61 3.21 -6.82
N LEU A 419 -16.37 3.42 -6.34
CA LEU A 419 -15.92 4.70 -5.80
C LEU A 419 -15.85 5.81 -6.87
N LEU A 420 -15.42 5.48 -8.10
CA LEU A 420 -15.45 6.40 -9.24
C LEU A 420 -16.89 6.77 -9.60
N GLY A 421 -17.79 5.78 -9.67
CA GLY A 421 -19.21 6.00 -9.94
C GLY A 421 -19.90 6.86 -8.87
N ALA A 422 -19.49 6.75 -7.63
CA ALA A 422 -19.96 7.56 -6.50
C ALA A 422 -19.29 8.95 -6.40
N GLY A 423 -18.29 9.26 -7.23
CA GLY A 423 -17.55 10.52 -7.19
C GLY A 423 -16.65 10.68 -5.96
N ARG A 424 -16.37 9.60 -5.21
CA ARG A 424 -15.52 9.60 -4.01
C ARG A 424 -14.03 9.62 -4.33
N ILE A 425 -13.67 9.13 -5.51
CA ILE A 425 -12.31 9.18 -6.06
C ILE A 425 -12.37 9.68 -7.51
N VAL A 426 -11.24 10.14 -8.00
CA VAL A 426 -11.07 10.61 -9.38
C VAL A 426 -9.87 9.91 -10.01
N GLU A 427 -9.90 9.73 -11.34
CA GLU A 427 -8.83 9.17 -12.16
C GLU A 427 -8.24 10.24 -13.08
N PRO A 428 -7.32 11.10 -12.61
CA PRO A 428 -6.74 12.17 -13.41
C PRO A 428 -5.87 11.67 -14.57
N LEU A 429 -5.28 10.49 -14.42
CA LEU A 429 -4.50 9.78 -15.44
C LEU A 429 -4.95 8.31 -15.50
N PRO A 430 -4.92 7.66 -16.67
CA PRO A 430 -5.31 6.27 -16.81
C PRO A 430 -4.62 5.35 -15.79
N GLY A 431 -5.40 4.62 -14.99
CA GLY A 431 -4.95 3.70 -13.95
C GLY A 431 -4.33 4.38 -12.71
N ARG A 432 -4.50 5.70 -12.53
CA ARG A 432 -3.98 6.45 -11.39
C ARG A 432 -5.08 7.24 -10.69
N PHE A 433 -5.17 7.13 -9.39
CA PHE A 433 -6.32 7.55 -8.61
C PHE A 433 -5.95 8.60 -7.55
N ILE A 434 -6.93 9.43 -7.20
CA ILE A 434 -6.86 10.39 -6.10
C ILE A 434 -8.21 10.41 -5.35
N ALA A 435 -8.18 10.58 -4.03
CA ALA A 435 -9.40 10.83 -3.27
C ALA A 435 -9.99 12.21 -3.66
N ALA A 436 -11.32 12.31 -3.80
CA ALA A 436 -11.99 13.56 -4.11
C ALA A 436 -11.61 14.67 -3.12
N THR A 437 -11.57 14.36 -1.82
CA THR A 437 -11.15 15.31 -0.77
C THR A 437 -9.71 15.81 -0.93
N ALA A 438 -8.80 15.00 -1.47
CA ALA A 438 -7.44 15.42 -1.76
C ALA A 438 -7.38 16.34 -3.00
N LEU A 439 -8.25 16.09 -4.00
CA LEU A 439 -8.40 16.98 -5.16
C LEU A 439 -9.00 18.33 -4.74
N ASP A 440 -9.99 18.34 -3.85
CA ASP A 440 -10.55 19.57 -3.25
C ASP A 440 -9.46 20.41 -2.56
N ALA A 441 -8.57 19.78 -1.82
CA ALA A 441 -7.44 20.48 -1.17
C ALA A 441 -6.47 21.09 -2.20
N VAL A 442 -6.28 20.44 -3.35
CA VAL A 442 -5.52 21.00 -4.50
C VAL A 442 -6.27 22.18 -5.09
N ALA A 443 -7.59 22.08 -5.27
CA ALA A 443 -8.45 23.15 -5.76
C ALA A 443 -8.36 24.40 -4.86
N ASP A 444 -8.43 24.23 -3.55
CA ASP A 444 -8.31 25.32 -2.59
C ASP A 444 -6.92 25.99 -2.65
N SER A 445 -5.87 25.19 -2.78
CA SER A 445 -4.52 25.69 -2.95
C SER A 445 -4.37 26.50 -4.25
N CYS A 446 -4.91 25.99 -5.36
CA CYS A 446 -4.94 26.69 -6.64
C CYS A 446 -5.74 28.00 -6.55
N ARG A 447 -6.92 27.96 -5.92
CA ARG A 447 -7.78 29.14 -5.69
C ARG A 447 -7.05 30.21 -4.90
N ALA A 448 -6.39 29.86 -3.81
CA ALA A 448 -5.64 30.81 -2.99
C ALA A 448 -4.48 31.45 -3.76
N VAL A 449 -3.70 30.65 -4.51
CA VAL A 449 -2.57 31.14 -5.30
C VAL A 449 -3.05 32.05 -6.44
N LEU A 450 -4.06 31.63 -7.20
CA LEU A 450 -4.58 32.39 -8.34
C LEU A 450 -5.29 33.67 -7.89
N SER A 451 -6.10 33.63 -6.83
CA SER A 451 -6.74 34.82 -6.24
C SER A 451 -5.70 35.87 -5.82
N GLY A 452 -4.66 35.43 -5.10
CA GLY A 452 -3.56 36.30 -4.72
C GLY A 452 -2.76 36.87 -5.91
N TYR A 453 -2.68 36.10 -7.01
CA TYR A 453 -2.07 36.58 -8.26
C TYR A 453 -2.94 37.60 -8.97
N HIS A 454 -4.24 37.35 -9.11
CA HIS A 454 -5.19 38.25 -9.76
C HIS A 454 -5.32 39.58 -9.00
N ALA A 455 -5.29 39.54 -7.67
CA ALA A 455 -5.29 40.77 -6.86
C ALA A 455 -4.07 41.67 -7.14
N LYS A 456 -2.91 41.06 -7.37
CA LYS A 456 -1.64 41.80 -7.69
C LYS A 456 -1.52 42.17 -9.17
N ASN A 457 -2.16 41.42 -10.05
CA ASN A 457 -2.05 41.53 -11.51
C ASN A 457 -3.45 41.53 -12.18
N PRO A 458 -4.31 42.52 -11.88
CA PRO A 458 -5.71 42.49 -12.31
C PRO A 458 -5.91 42.56 -13.83
N LEU A 459 -4.89 42.98 -14.56
CA LEU A 459 -4.91 43.05 -16.02
C LEU A 459 -4.28 41.85 -16.72
N HIS A 460 -3.74 40.87 -15.97
CA HIS A 460 -3.18 39.67 -16.57
C HIS A 460 -4.23 38.60 -16.73
N ALA A 461 -4.35 37.99 -17.91
CA ALA A 461 -5.33 36.93 -18.20
C ALA A 461 -5.16 35.65 -17.35
N GLY A 462 -4.05 35.51 -16.62
CA GLY A 462 -3.76 34.38 -15.76
C GLY A 462 -2.27 34.22 -15.45
N MET A 463 -1.96 33.32 -14.52
CA MET A 463 -0.60 32.94 -14.12
C MET A 463 -0.02 31.92 -15.10
N LYS A 464 1.28 31.98 -15.38
CA LYS A 464 1.97 30.98 -16.23
C LYS A 464 1.90 29.59 -15.60
N ALA A 465 1.70 28.54 -16.41
CA ALA A 465 1.59 27.16 -15.94
C ALA A 465 2.79 26.71 -15.09
N ALA A 466 4.00 27.04 -15.51
CA ALA A 466 5.21 26.69 -14.76
C ALA A 466 5.25 27.35 -13.36
N GLU A 467 4.82 28.60 -13.26
CA GLU A 467 4.77 29.34 -11.98
C GLU A 467 3.69 28.75 -11.06
N LEU A 468 2.50 28.43 -11.60
CA LEU A 468 1.44 27.81 -10.82
C LEU A 468 1.86 26.44 -10.28
N ARG A 469 2.48 25.60 -11.14
CA ARG A 469 3.01 24.29 -10.70
C ARG A 469 4.02 24.44 -9.56
N GLN A 470 4.96 25.36 -9.69
CA GLN A 470 5.98 25.58 -8.66
C GLN A 470 5.38 26.04 -7.32
N LYS A 471 4.32 26.85 -7.35
CA LYS A 471 3.68 27.36 -6.12
C LYS A 471 2.78 26.34 -5.44
N VAL A 472 2.05 25.53 -6.22
CA VAL A 472 1.07 24.56 -5.69
C VAL A 472 1.71 23.21 -5.40
N PHE A 473 2.55 22.69 -6.30
CA PHE A 473 3.02 21.30 -6.29
C PHE A 473 4.51 21.11 -5.97
N LYS A 474 5.18 22.04 -5.42
CA LYS A 474 6.63 22.14 -5.05
C LYS A 474 7.60 21.06 -5.57
N ALA A 475 7.30 19.77 -5.47
CA ALA A 475 8.18 18.64 -5.83
C ALA A 475 7.44 17.50 -6.58
N LEU A 476 6.28 17.79 -7.16
CA LEU A 476 5.50 16.80 -7.89
C LEU A 476 5.99 16.67 -9.33
N ASP A 477 5.90 15.46 -9.89
CA ASP A 477 6.15 15.23 -11.31
C ASP A 477 5.27 16.13 -12.19
N GLN A 478 5.84 16.64 -13.29
CA GLN A 478 5.15 17.59 -14.16
C GLN A 478 3.88 16.99 -14.78
N ALA A 479 3.93 15.72 -15.21
CA ALA A 479 2.78 15.07 -15.85
C ALA A 479 1.63 14.90 -14.86
N ILE A 480 1.94 14.56 -13.61
CA ILE A 480 0.94 14.46 -12.53
C ILE A 480 0.36 15.83 -12.21
N ALA A 481 1.19 16.87 -12.09
CA ALA A 481 0.72 18.23 -11.82
C ALA A 481 -0.19 18.75 -12.95
N ASP A 482 0.19 18.51 -14.21
CA ASP A 482 -0.62 18.93 -15.38
C ASP A 482 -1.94 18.14 -15.45
N ALA A 483 -1.96 16.86 -15.06
CA ALA A 483 -3.18 16.05 -14.98
C ALA A 483 -4.15 16.60 -13.92
N LEU A 484 -3.65 16.93 -12.72
CA LEU A 484 -4.47 17.51 -11.65
C LEU A 484 -5.03 18.88 -12.04
N LEU A 485 -4.22 19.75 -12.67
CA LEU A 485 -4.72 21.02 -13.21
C LEU A 485 -5.74 20.82 -14.33
N GLY A 486 -5.56 19.79 -15.16
CA GLY A 486 -6.51 19.41 -16.18
C GLY A 486 -7.86 18.98 -15.60
N GLU A 487 -7.84 18.26 -14.48
CA GLU A 487 -9.06 17.87 -13.75
C GLU A 487 -9.80 19.09 -13.21
N LEU A 488 -9.10 20.02 -12.56
CA LEU A 488 -9.71 21.26 -12.07
C LEU A 488 -10.27 22.14 -13.19
N CYS A 489 -9.72 22.04 -14.42
CA CYS A 489 -10.31 22.67 -15.59
C CYS A 489 -11.61 21.97 -16.04
N ARG A 490 -11.67 20.63 -15.98
CA ARG A 490 -12.87 19.84 -16.31
C ARG A 490 -14.03 20.13 -15.35
N GLU A 491 -13.69 20.31 -14.08
CA GLU A 491 -14.66 20.71 -13.03
C GLU A 491 -15.07 22.18 -13.10
N GLY A 492 -14.44 22.98 -13.98
CA GLY A 492 -14.78 24.38 -14.16
C GLY A 492 -14.31 25.30 -13.01
N LEU A 493 -13.36 24.86 -12.18
CA LEU A 493 -12.81 25.65 -11.07
C LEU A 493 -11.74 26.64 -11.53
N ILE A 494 -10.96 26.24 -12.51
CA ILE A 494 -9.96 27.06 -13.18
C ILE A 494 -10.13 26.95 -14.71
N ARG A 495 -9.64 27.94 -15.43
CA ARG A 495 -9.60 27.90 -16.90
C ARG A 495 -8.18 28.03 -17.41
N ARG A 496 -7.90 27.37 -18.51
CA ARG A 496 -6.62 27.47 -19.21
C ARG A 496 -6.78 28.33 -20.46
N ALA A 497 -5.95 29.36 -20.60
CA ALA A 497 -5.85 30.20 -21.78
C ALA A 497 -4.39 30.14 -22.30
N GLY A 498 -4.15 29.33 -23.32
CA GLY A 498 -2.81 29.05 -23.84
C GLY A 498 -1.91 28.42 -22.75
N GLU A 499 -0.82 29.12 -22.38
CA GLU A 499 0.13 28.67 -21.34
C GLU A 499 -0.20 29.23 -19.94
N ARG A 500 -1.38 29.79 -19.74
CA ARG A 500 -1.77 30.44 -18.49
C ARG A 500 -3.00 29.79 -17.89
N TYR A 501 -3.09 29.85 -16.56
CA TYR A 501 -4.25 29.44 -15.77
C TYR A 501 -4.84 30.62 -15.02
N ALA A 502 -6.15 30.69 -14.95
CA ALA A 502 -6.92 31.68 -14.20
C ALA A 502 -8.06 31.00 -13.44
N LEU A 503 -8.62 31.65 -12.42
CA LEU A 503 -9.89 31.25 -11.87
C LEU A 503 -10.98 31.33 -12.96
N ALA A 504 -11.91 30.37 -12.97
CA ALA A 504 -12.94 30.32 -14.01
C ALA A 504 -13.75 31.61 -14.12
N GLU A 505 -14.09 32.19 -12.98
CA GLU A 505 -14.86 33.42 -12.80
C GLU A 505 -14.06 34.73 -13.00
N PHE A 506 -12.72 34.62 -13.12
CA PHE A 506 -11.90 35.81 -13.23
C PHE A 506 -11.95 36.40 -14.63
N GLU A 507 -12.31 37.67 -14.73
CA GLU A 507 -12.23 38.47 -15.93
C GLU A 507 -11.31 39.67 -15.74
N VAL A 508 -10.65 40.09 -16.83
CA VAL A 508 -9.80 41.28 -16.82
C VAL A 508 -10.67 42.52 -16.87
N HIS A 509 -10.67 43.27 -15.79
CA HIS A 509 -11.43 44.52 -15.72
C HIS A 509 -10.52 45.73 -15.88
N TYR A 510 -10.75 46.52 -16.92
CA TYR A 510 -10.04 47.77 -17.14
C TYR A 510 -10.78 48.93 -16.47
N THR A 511 -10.05 49.82 -15.81
CA THR A 511 -10.62 51.12 -15.40
C THR A 511 -11.06 51.91 -16.65
N ARG A 512 -11.89 52.92 -16.47
CA ARG A 512 -12.36 53.79 -17.58
C ARG A 512 -11.20 54.36 -18.38
N ARG A 513 -10.10 54.77 -17.69
CA ARG A 513 -8.89 55.28 -18.29
C ARG A 513 -8.12 54.20 -19.05
N GLN A 514 -7.96 53.04 -18.46
CA GLN A 514 -7.26 51.91 -19.09
C GLN A 514 -8.05 51.40 -20.32
N SER A 515 -9.41 51.38 -20.26
CA SER A 515 -10.27 51.03 -21.40
C SER A 515 -10.06 52.02 -22.57
N ALA A 516 -9.97 53.31 -22.27
CA ALA A 516 -9.71 54.31 -23.31
C ALA A 516 -8.31 54.10 -23.95
N ILE A 517 -7.28 53.84 -23.14
CA ILE A 517 -5.93 53.52 -23.60
C ILE A 517 -5.96 52.24 -24.47
N ARG A 518 -6.63 51.18 -24.02
CA ARG A 518 -6.76 49.92 -24.76
C ARG A 518 -7.42 50.12 -26.11
N THR A 519 -8.55 50.83 -26.16
CA THR A 519 -9.27 51.09 -27.39
C THR A 519 -8.37 51.87 -28.39
N LYS A 520 -7.69 52.93 -27.92
CA LYS A 520 -6.78 53.72 -28.75
C LYS A 520 -5.60 52.88 -29.26
N LEU A 521 -5.03 52.02 -28.42
CA LEU A 521 -3.91 51.14 -28.74
C LEU A 521 -4.27 50.10 -29.78
N LEU A 522 -5.41 49.40 -29.60
CA LEU A 522 -5.90 48.39 -30.53
C LEU A 522 -6.32 49.01 -31.87
N ALA A 523 -7.02 50.13 -31.85
CA ALA A 523 -7.38 50.87 -33.07
C ALA A 523 -6.13 51.26 -33.88
N TYR A 524 -5.08 51.71 -33.21
CA TYR A 524 -3.84 52.04 -33.87
C TYR A 524 -3.22 50.80 -34.57
N TYR A 525 -3.01 49.70 -33.87
CA TYR A 525 -2.37 48.51 -34.44
C TYR A 525 -3.26 47.80 -35.49
N SER A 526 -4.56 47.86 -35.34
CA SER A 526 -5.50 47.35 -36.36
C SER A 526 -5.44 48.17 -37.64
N GLY A 527 -5.37 49.51 -37.53
CA GLY A 527 -5.27 50.43 -38.68
C GLY A 527 -3.89 50.40 -39.35
N ALA A 528 -2.81 50.19 -38.61
CA ALA A 528 -1.46 50.12 -39.14
C ALA A 528 -1.17 48.84 -39.96
N GLY A 529 -1.93 47.80 -39.77
CA GLY A 529 -1.79 46.52 -40.49
C GLY A 529 -0.41 45.88 -40.25
N ILE A 530 0.34 45.61 -41.34
CA ILE A 530 1.63 44.92 -41.30
C ILE A 530 2.83 45.88 -41.26
N GLU A 531 2.62 47.17 -41.22
CA GLU A 531 3.69 48.21 -41.15
C GLU A 531 3.50 49.18 -39.98
N PRO A 532 3.38 48.73 -38.72
CA PRO A 532 3.24 49.61 -37.58
C PRO A 532 4.55 50.40 -37.31
N ILE A 533 4.43 51.61 -36.77
CA ILE A 533 5.56 52.31 -36.16
C ILE A 533 6.04 51.51 -34.90
N THR A 534 7.17 51.86 -34.41
CA THR A 534 7.75 51.16 -33.25
C THR A 534 6.89 51.33 -32.00
N VAL A 535 7.02 50.39 -31.07
CA VAL A 535 6.32 50.42 -29.77
C VAL A 535 6.61 51.73 -29.02
N ASP A 536 7.85 52.24 -29.11
CA ASP A 536 8.23 53.50 -28.47
C ASP A 536 7.56 54.72 -29.15
N GLU A 537 7.45 54.71 -30.47
CA GLU A 537 6.76 55.77 -31.19
C GLU A 537 5.25 55.76 -30.91
N VAL A 538 4.64 54.56 -30.79
CA VAL A 538 3.26 54.46 -30.34
C VAL A 538 3.10 54.97 -28.92
N ALA A 539 4.02 54.61 -28.01
CA ALA A 539 4.00 55.12 -26.63
C ALA A 539 4.15 56.64 -26.54
N ALA A 540 4.89 57.25 -27.46
CA ALA A 540 5.03 58.71 -27.54
C ALA A 540 3.72 59.44 -27.94
N THR A 541 2.75 58.78 -28.56
CA THR A 541 1.42 59.33 -28.88
C THR A 541 0.49 59.46 -27.68
N PHE A 542 0.85 58.87 -26.54
CA PHE A 542 0.11 58.93 -25.27
C PHE A 542 0.70 59.98 -24.33
N GLN A 543 -0.13 60.59 -23.50
CA GLN A 543 0.28 61.60 -22.55
C GLN A 543 1.23 61.00 -21.50
N GLN A 544 2.12 61.81 -20.94
CA GLN A 544 3.13 61.35 -19.96
C GLN A 544 2.52 60.71 -18.74
N ASN A 545 1.36 61.21 -18.27
CA ASN A 545 0.60 60.65 -17.16
C ASN A 545 -0.10 59.32 -17.49
N GLU A 546 -0.21 58.93 -18.77
CA GLU A 546 -0.82 57.67 -19.25
C GLU A 546 0.20 56.54 -19.41
N ARG A 547 1.49 56.82 -19.41
CA ARG A 547 2.56 55.85 -19.74
C ARG A 547 2.62 54.67 -18.78
N ALA A 548 2.33 54.86 -17.49
CA ALA A 548 2.27 53.75 -16.51
C ALA A 548 1.12 52.80 -16.81
N ASP A 549 -0.08 53.34 -17.07
CA ASP A 549 -1.26 52.56 -17.45
C ASP A 549 -1.09 51.92 -18.83
N LEU A 550 -0.45 52.63 -19.79
CA LEU A 550 -0.17 52.12 -21.13
C LEU A 550 0.68 50.85 -21.08
N LYS A 551 1.73 50.82 -20.24
CA LYS A 551 2.57 49.63 -20.08
C LYS A 551 1.76 48.45 -19.58
N GLN A 552 0.93 48.64 -18.54
CA GLN A 552 0.07 47.58 -17.99
C GLN A 552 -0.97 47.12 -19.00
N VAL A 553 -1.60 48.02 -19.74
CA VAL A 553 -2.57 47.71 -20.80
C VAL A 553 -1.89 46.96 -21.94
N LEU A 554 -0.69 47.41 -22.39
CA LEU A 554 0.05 46.72 -23.44
C LEU A 554 0.40 45.28 -23.03
N ASP A 555 0.90 45.08 -21.80
CA ASP A 555 1.19 43.75 -21.26
C ASP A 555 -0.07 42.89 -21.20
N SER A 556 -1.23 43.47 -20.85
CA SER A 556 -2.50 42.80 -20.81
C SER A 556 -2.98 42.35 -22.20
N VAL A 557 -3.00 43.23 -23.18
CA VAL A 557 -3.46 42.89 -24.55
C VAL A 557 -2.50 41.92 -25.25
N LEU A 558 -1.21 42.00 -24.97
CA LEU A 558 -0.22 41.01 -25.41
C LEU A 558 -0.49 39.62 -24.76
N SER A 559 -0.78 39.59 -23.46
CA SER A 559 -1.07 38.35 -22.76
C SER A 559 -2.43 37.76 -23.16
N GLY A 560 -3.37 38.59 -23.57
CA GLY A 560 -4.67 38.21 -24.12
C GLY A 560 -4.64 37.78 -25.60
N GLY A 561 -3.49 37.92 -26.27
CA GLY A 561 -3.34 37.55 -27.68
C GLY A 561 -3.94 38.54 -28.68
N GLU A 562 -4.45 39.69 -28.22
CA GLU A 562 -4.99 40.73 -29.10
C GLU A 562 -3.89 41.44 -29.90
N LEU A 563 -2.71 41.52 -29.30
CA LEU A 563 -1.48 41.98 -29.94
C LEU A 563 -0.39 40.89 -29.88
N VAL A 564 0.52 40.88 -30.84
CA VAL A 564 1.63 39.92 -30.93
C VAL A 564 2.93 40.71 -31.05
N MET A 565 3.81 40.55 -30.06
CA MET A 565 5.13 41.20 -30.06
C MET A 565 6.13 40.37 -30.89
N LEU A 566 6.40 40.79 -32.10
CA LEU A 566 7.36 40.14 -33.02
C LEU A 566 8.79 40.36 -32.57
N THR A 567 9.14 41.62 -32.28
CA THR A 567 10.43 42.06 -31.73
C THR A 567 10.17 43.07 -30.61
N PRO A 568 11.13 43.44 -29.77
CA PRO A 568 10.92 44.47 -28.74
C PRO A 568 10.38 45.80 -29.30
N GLN A 569 10.56 46.06 -30.60
CA GLN A 569 10.14 47.30 -31.25
C GLN A 569 8.93 47.16 -32.19
N ILE A 570 8.59 45.95 -32.59
CA ILE A 570 7.51 45.71 -33.58
C ILE A 570 6.41 44.83 -32.97
N CYS A 571 5.23 45.39 -32.89
CA CYS A 571 4.04 44.72 -32.39
C CYS A 571 2.93 44.71 -33.47
N TYR A 572 2.27 43.57 -33.64
CA TYR A 572 1.16 43.41 -34.60
C TYR A 572 -0.14 43.21 -33.88
N HIS A 573 -1.22 43.74 -34.48
CA HIS A 573 -2.56 43.29 -34.13
C HIS A 573 -2.75 41.82 -34.56
N SER A 574 -3.51 41.04 -33.78
CA SER A 574 -3.74 39.61 -34.04
C SER A 574 -4.22 39.35 -35.50
N THR A 575 -5.08 40.22 -36.07
CA THR A 575 -5.54 40.11 -37.46
C THR A 575 -4.40 40.25 -38.47
N ALA A 576 -3.45 41.19 -38.25
CA ALA A 576 -2.29 41.35 -39.10
C ALA A 576 -1.33 40.16 -39.02
N TYR A 577 -1.16 39.62 -37.82
CA TYR A 577 -0.36 38.42 -37.59
C TYR A 577 -1.02 37.18 -38.24
N THR A 578 -2.33 36.98 -38.08
CA THR A 578 -3.08 35.91 -38.75
C THR A 578 -2.94 35.99 -40.26
N ARG A 579 -3.09 37.18 -40.85
CA ARG A 579 -2.89 37.40 -42.30
C ARG A 579 -1.47 36.99 -42.73
N ALA A 580 -0.45 37.30 -41.93
CA ALA A 580 0.93 36.90 -42.23
C ALA A 580 1.11 35.39 -42.17
N CYS A 581 0.47 34.72 -41.18
CA CYS A 581 0.47 33.28 -41.06
C CYS A 581 -0.23 32.58 -42.23
N GLU A 582 -1.36 33.10 -42.67
CA GLU A 582 -2.12 32.56 -43.80
C GLU A 582 -1.37 32.68 -45.13
N ALA A 583 -0.74 33.85 -45.37
CA ALA A 583 0.10 34.05 -46.52
C ALA A 583 1.30 33.08 -46.56
N ALA A 584 1.97 32.90 -45.43
CA ALA A 584 3.09 31.96 -45.33
C ALA A 584 2.60 30.51 -45.48
N LYS A 585 1.47 30.14 -44.89
CA LYS A 585 0.86 28.81 -45.00
C LYS A 585 0.49 28.49 -46.45
N ALA A 586 -0.12 29.42 -47.18
CA ALA A 586 -0.39 29.26 -48.59
C ALA A 586 0.86 29.03 -49.41
N HIS A 587 1.92 29.80 -49.15
CA HIS A 587 3.22 29.62 -49.82
C HIS A 587 3.84 28.24 -49.56
N PHE A 588 3.82 27.77 -48.30
CA PHE A 588 4.37 26.44 -47.94
C PHE A 588 3.49 25.25 -48.42
N ALA A 589 2.26 25.50 -48.89
CA ALA A 589 1.45 24.46 -49.53
C ALA A 589 1.99 24.12 -50.93
N GLU A 590 2.65 25.06 -51.59
CA GLU A 590 3.21 24.90 -52.95
C GLU A 590 4.75 24.85 -52.99
N ASN A 591 5.42 25.30 -51.94
CA ASN A 591 6.86 25.45 -51.90
C ASN A 591 7.46 24.88 -50.61
N GLU A 592 8.58 24.19 -50.67
CA GLU A 592 9.26 23.64 -49.48
C GLU A 592 9.97 24.69 -48.61
N THR A 593 10.31 25.85 -49.22
CA THR A 593 11.11 26.88 -48.56
C THR A 593 10.57 28.27 -48.85
N ILE A 594 10.90 29.20 -47.94
CA ILE A 594 10.61 30.63 -48.12
C ILE A 594 11.84 31.46 -47.85
N THR A 595 12.10 32.41 -48.73
CA THR A 595 13.18 33.44 -48.56
C THR A 595 12.62 34.73 -47.98
N LEU A 596 13.50 35.59 -47.46
CA LEU A 596 13.11 36.92 -46.99
C LEU A 596 12.47 37.78 -48.11
N ALA A 597 12.96 37.68 -49.35
CA ALA A 597 12.42 38.40 -50.49
C ALA A 597 11.00 37.93 -50.83
N GLN A 598 10.79 36.62 -50.86
CA GLN A 598 9.44 36.03 -51.10
C GLN A 598 8.44 36.44 -50.02
N MET A 599 8.83 36.37 -48.72
CA MET A 599 7.94 36.81 -47.64
C MET A 599 7.59 38.29 -47.71
N ARG A 600 8.57 39.14 -48.08
CA ARG A 600 8.34 40.58 -48.31
C ARG A 600 7.29 40.80 -49.43
N ASP A 601 7.44 40.10 -50.54
CA ASP A 601 6.59 40.24 -51.70
C ASP A 601 5.16 39.67 -51.45
N LEU A 602 5.06 38.54 -50.75
CA LEU A 602 3.81 37.95 -50.32
C LEU A 602 2.98 38.89 -49.44
N LEU A 603 3.63 39.60 -48.53
CA LEU A 603 2.94 40.50 -47.61
C LEU A 603 2.78 41.91 -48.18
N GLY A 604 3.51 42.25 -49.25
CA GLY A 604 3.56 43.61 -49.81
C GLY A 604 4.13 44.61 -48.84
N THR A 605 5.22 44.25 -48.12
CA THR A 605 5.81 45.02 -47.02
C THR A 605 7.29 45.30 -47.24
N SER A 606 7.89 46.06 -46.33
CA SER A 606 9.34 46.32 -46.38
C SER A 606 10.14 45.15 -45.79
N ARG A 607 11.46 45.10 -46.13
CA ARG A 607 12.40 44.08 -45.63
C ARG A 607 12.42 43.98 -44.11
N LYS A 608 12.26 45.11 -43.39
CA LYS A 608 12.24 45.20 -41.93
C LYS A 608 11.14 44.34 -41.31
N TYR A 609 9.91 44.44 -41.79
CA TYR A 609 8.76 43.72 -41.24
C TYR A 609 8.73 42.27 -41.67
N ALA A 610 9.07 41.96 -42.91
CA ALA A 610 9.20 40.60 -43.39
C ALA A 610 10.27 39.82 -42.56
N LEU A 611 11.38 40.47 -42.23
CA LEU A 611 12.41 39.87 -41.37
C LEU A 611 11.88 39.61 -39.95
N ALA A 612 11.23 40.59 -39.34
CA ALA A 612 10.66 40.47 -38.01
C ALA A 612 9.67 39.31 -37.88
N ILE A 613 8.81 39.10 -38.88
CA ILE A 613 7.86 37.97 -38.91
C ILE A 613 8.59 36.63 -39.03
N LEU A 614 9.55 36.51 -39.94
CA LEU A 614 10.29 35.30 -40.18
C LEU A 614 11.15 34.91 -38.95
N GLU A 615 11.77 35.88 -38.28
CA GLU A 615 12.50 35.65 -37.03
C GLU A 615 11.57 35.23 -35.88
N TYR A 616 10.35 35.78 -35.85
CA TYR A 616 9.34 35.35 -34.91
C TYR A 616 8.83 33.91 -35.18
N PHE A 617 8.65 33.53 -36.45
CA PHE A 617 8.33 32.15 -36.84
C PHE A 617 9.45 31.18 -36.46
N ASP A 618 10.72 31.57 -36.66
CA ASP A 618 11.87 30.77 -36.22
C ASP A 618 11.87 30.62 -34.68
N LYS A 619 11.68 31.70 -33.96
CA LYS A 619 11.63 31.73 -32.49
C LYS A 619 10.50 30.89 -31.89
N THR A 620 9.34 30.89 -32.56
CA THR A 620 8.17 30.10 -32.14
C THR A 620 8.19 28.66 -32.65
N GLY A 621 9.21 28.30 -33.45
CA GLY A 621 9.38 26.96 -33.99
C GLY A 621 8.44 26.62 -35.14
N ILE A 622 7.74 27.62 -35.71
CA ILE A 622 6.90 27.42 -36.91
C ILE A 622 7.82 27.11 -38.09
N THR A 623 8.92 27.88 -38.24
CA THR A 623 9.94 27.67 -39.27
C THR A 623 11.29 27.38 -38.65
N LYS A 624 12.20 26.84 -39.47
CA LYS A 624 13.62 26.67 -39.17
C LYS A 624 14.46 27.35 -40.26
N LYS A 625 15.37 28.21 -39.84
CA LYS A 625 16.30 28.90 -40.74
C LYS A 625 17.39 27.95 -41.21
N GLU A 626 17.63 27.88 -42.53
CA GLU A 626 18.67 27.11 -43.20
C GLU A 626 19.36 28.01 -44.25
N GLY A 627 20.44 28.68 -43.85
CA GLY A 627 21.11 29.66 -44.72
C GLY A 627 20.23 30.89 -45.00
N ASP A 628 19.97 31.16 -46.28
CA ASP A 628 19.15 32.30 -46.73
C ASP A 628 17.65 31.99 -46.85
N PHE A 629 17.23 30.75 -46.61
CA PHE A 629 15.86 30.33 -46.66
C PHE A 629 15.37 29.69 -45.34
N ARG A 630 14.08 29.46 -45.22
CA ARG A 630 13.45 28.80 -44.09
C ARG A 630 12.58 27.66 -44.56
N ARG A 631 12.56 26.57 -43.77
CA ARG A 631 11.64 25.45 -43.96
C ARG A 631 10.56 25.39 -42.88
N LEU A 632 9.40 24.88 -43.21
CA LEU A 632 8.35 24.63 -42.24
C LEU A 632 8.79 23.55 -41.25
N ASN A 633 8.64 23.79 -39.94
CA ASN A 633 9.08 22.87 -38.87
C ASN A 633 7.90 22.26 -38.10
N ARG A 634 6.96 23.04 -37.60
CA ARG A 634 5.85 22.55 -36.78
C ARG A 634 4.45 22.83 -37.31
N GLY A 635 4.32 23.49 -38.41
CA GLY A 635 3.01 23.99 -38.88
C GLY A 635 2.55 25.24 -38.14
N PHE A 636 1.56 25.91 -38.73
CA PHE A 636 1.02 27.16 -38.19
C PHE A 636 0.00 26.87 -37.09
N PRO A 637 -0.10 27.73 -36.05
CA PRO A 637 -1.16 27.61 -35.07
C PRO A 637 -2.53 27.74 -35.72
N PRO A 638 -3.59 27.08 -35.19
CA PRO A 638 -4.94 27.28 -35.66
C PRO A 638 -5.30 28.76 -35.53
N ALA A 639 -6.08 29.27 -36.51
CA ALA A 639 -6.61 30.64 -36.45
C ALA A 639 -7.37 30.80 -35.12
N GLN A 640 -6.95 31.76 -34.29
CA GLN A 640 -7.73 32.11 -33.10
C GLN A 640 -9.02 32.77 -33.59
N ALA A 641 -10.15 32.10 -33.26
CA ALA A 641 -11.51 32.61 -33.55
C ALA A 641 -11.83 33.80 -32.65
#